data_0f7579737059b5e7a84e618cf2be3a80
#
_entry.id   0f7579737059b5e7a84e618cf2be3a80
#
_cell.length_a   1.000
_cell.length_b   1.000
_cell.length_c   1.000
_cell.angle_alpha   90.00
_cell.angle_beta   90.00
_cell.angle_gamma   90.00
#
_symmetry.space_group_name_H-M   'P 1'
#
loop_
_entity.id
_entity.type
_entity.pdbx_description
1 polymer ?
#
loop_
_entity_poly.entity_id
_entity_poly.type
_entity_poly.pdbx_seq_one_letter_code
_entity_poly.pdbx_strand_id
1 'polypeptide(L)'
;MDILLSIHISEQGESPIRETGRVTFDLARIGDGLAFAAALDDLGAALDASSAVVVSSPPGTGKTTLVPPLLASRTAGRVIVTQPRRVAARAAARRLAQLDGSPLGTRVGFTVRGERSVSRDTRIEFVTAGVLLRRMLDDPGLDGVDAVVIDEVHERALETDLLIGLLGEVRELRDDLALIAMSATLDAARIAEVIGDPAPVLEHTVPAHPLTERWAPSPVPRLDERGVTRGFLDHVARTAASGARELATGDTLVFAPGAWEVAEIARRLRDEARGFDVRELHGQIPAAEQDAVIRGRAPGAEPRIIVTTSLAESSLTVPGVRLVVDSCLSRFPQRDSGRGMSGLVTAGAARSSCVQRAGRATRQGPGVVIRCVDERTYAAAPARPTPEIATADLADAALLLACWGAPGGTGLRLLDPLPSDALGEAQTVLHDLGATDDDGRATTEGRALARIPVDPRLARALIEGTELVGAELASGVVALLGGDIRVPDADVAAAIVALRGGRGPDARRWAEEAERLRRFAPASRGSGRNGRGSAAETPAASETGAPGAPTLHSSGRNGRGSAAETPATSETGAPGAGRRGGVDDAGLVIGLAFPGRIARRVEQTADGAVFLLASGTRAGVRGPLAGAEWLAVADVARASGRAAAGSGALVRAAAVISEEHVERAADHLITDRVDAEFVNGRVAARRERRVGAIVRSSVPVRAAADEGRAAVERALHRDGLGVFTWSDAADQLRRRLALLHRAIGSPWPDMSDAALADALDSWLSPEIDALATGTPAGRIDLASALRRLLPWPAAVDFDALAPERLEVPSGSRIRIAYPPADDPTARPVVAVKLQECFGWAETPRLAGGREPVLFHLLSPAGRPLAVTDDLASFWSGPYAQVRAEMRGRYPKHPWPEDPWAAAPTRHTKNRAAREG
;
A
#
# COMPACT_ATOMS: atom_id res chain seq x y z
N MET A 1 -11.06 -9.74 28.82
CA MET A 1 -10.54 -10.12 30.14
C MET A 1 -11.07 -11.48 30.59
N ASP A 2 -11.54 -12.34 29.66
CA ASP A 2 -12.18 -13.63 30.02
C ASP A 2 -11.74 -14.85 29.19
N ILE A 3 -10.51 -14.85 28.66
CA ILE A 3 -9.94 -16.03 27.95
C ILE A 3 -8.62 -16.52 28.58
N LEU A 4 -8.13 -15.89 29.63
CA LEU A 4 -6.91 -16.29 30.36
C LEU A 4 -7.16 -17.24 31.56
N LEU A 5 -8.34 -17.84 31.70
CA LEU A 5 -8.68 -18.68 32.86
C LEU A 5 -9.03 -20.12 32.43
N SER A 6 -8.12 -20.83 31.80
CA SER A 6 -8.20 -22.30 31.69
C SER A 6 -6.81 -22.93 31.54
N ILE A 7 -5.87 -22.53 32.39
CA ILE A 7 -4.70 -23.36 32.67
C ILE A 7 -5.06 -24.23 33.89
N HIS A 8 -5.45 -25.47 33.63
CA HIS A 8 -5.57 -26.50 34.67
C HIS A 8 -4.17 -26.79 35.24
N ILE A 9 -3.92 -26.32 36.45
CA ILE A 9 -2.83 -26.81 37.29
C ILE A 9 -3.25 -28.20 37.79
N SER A 10 -2.70 -29.25 37.17
CA SER A 10 -2.76 -30.57 37.77
C SER A 10 -1.64 -30.70 38.79
N GLU A 11 -1.97 -30.52 40.06
CA GLU A 11 -1.14 -31.02 41.14
C GLU A 11 -1.04 -32.54 41.03
N GLN A 12 0.07 -33.05 40.55
CA GLN A 12 0.53 -34.42 40.92
C GLN A 12 2.03 -34.59 40.67
N GLY A 13 2.73 -34.88 41.71
CA GLY A 13 3.97 -35.62 41.70
C GLY A 13 5.26 -34.80 41.86
N GLU A 14 5.73 -34.71 43.09
CA GLU A 14 7.14 -34.45 43.37
C GLU A 14 7.98 -35.42 42.57
N SER A 15 8.52 -34.95 41.46
CA SER A 15 9.63 -35.64 40.80
C SER A 15 10.94 -35.30 41.52
N PRO A 16 11.85 -36.25 41.69
CA PRO A 16 13.09 -36.00 42.38
C PRO A 16 13.91 -34.96 41.64
N ILE A 17 14.30 -33.93 42.37
CA ILE A 17 15.25 -32.89 41.91
C ILE A 17 16.48 -33.60 41.37
N ARG A 18 16.59 -33.70 40.03
CA ARG A 18 17.86 -34.02 39.38
C ARG A 18 18.80 -32.86 39.66
N GLU A 19 19.89 -33.07 40.36
CA GLU A 19 21.08 -32.24 40.33
C GLU A 19 21.54 -32.15 38.87
N THR A 20 20.99 -31.24 38.11
CA THR A 20 21.50 -30.86 36.79
C THR A 20 22.74 -30.05 37.01
N GLY A 21 23.92 -30.68 36.85
CA GLY A 21 25.17 -29.98 36.95
C GLY A 21 25.18 -28.73 36.08
N ARG A 22 25.35 -27.55 36.71
CA ARG A 22 25.58 -26.27 36.02
C ARG A 22 26.72 -26.44 35.03
N VAL A 23 26.43 -26.27 33.73
CA VAL A 23 27.45 -26.28 32.69
C VAL A 23 28.17 -24.94 32.74
N THR A 24 29.37 -24.94 33.29
CA THR A 24 30.22 -23.74 33.33
C THR A 24 30.98 -23.56 32.01
N PHE A 25 30.96 -22.30 31.51
CA PHE A 25 31.81 -21.88 30.40
C PHE A 25 33.07 -21.22 30.97
N ASP A 26 34.22 -21.48 30.36
CA ASP A 26 35.48 -20.85 30.72
C ASP A 26 35.54 -19.40 30.20
N LEU A 27 34.95 -18.45 30.98
CA LEU A 27 34.88 -17.05 30.61
C LEU A 27 36.26 -16.39 30.45
N ALA A 28 37.27 -16.85 31.19
CA ALA A 28 38.64 -16.32 31.07
C ALA A 28 39.23 -16.68 29.70
N ARG A 29 39.11 -17.94 29.28
CA ARG A 29 39.61 -18.41 27.98
C ARG A 29 38.79 -17.80 26.83
N ILE A 30 37.46 -17.75 26.93
CA ILE A 30 36.58 -17.18 25.89
C ILE A 30 36.80 -15.66 25.74
N GLY A 31 37.09 -14.99 26.85
CA GLY A 31 37.29 -13.55 26.94
C GLY A 31 38.68 -13.03 26.67
N ASP A 32 39.66 -13.96 26.46
CA ASP A 32 41.04 -13.55 26.23
C ASP A 32 41.14 -12.56 25.03
N GLY A 33 41.73 -11.39 25.31
CA GLY A 33 41.86 -10.31 24.33
C GLY A 33 40.56 -9.56 23.98
N LEU A 34 39.43 -9.85 24.61
CA LEU A 34 38.18 -9.14 24.42
C LEU A 34 37.99 -8.02 25.45
N ALA A 35 37.78 -6.80 24.97
CA ALA A 35 37.67 -5.61 25.85
C ALA A 35 36.49 -5.71 26.83
N PHE A 36 35.38 -6.34 26.45
CA PHE A 36 34.19 -6.49 27.28
C PHE A 36 34.43 -7.44 28.49
N ALA A 37 35.52 -8.19 28.52
CA ALA A 37 35.87 -9.06 29.67
C ALA A 37 35.98 -8.26 30.98
N ALA A 38 36.39 -6.99 30.91
CA ALA A 38 36.48 -6.10 32.07
C ALA A 38 35.14 -5.68 32.66
N ALA A 39 34.04 -5.82 31.91
CA ALA A 39 32.68 -5.46 32.34
C ALA A 39 31.84 -6.65 32.84
N LEU A 40 32.39 -7.86 32.88
CA LEU A 40 31.64 -9.06 33.27
C LEU A 40 31.17 -9.05 34.73
N ASP A 41 31.98 -8.53 35.64
CA ASP A 41 31.65 -8.45 37.07
C ASP A 41 30.51 -7.42 37.29
N ASP A 42 30.60 -6.28 36.60
CA ASP A 42 29.56 -5.23 36.65
C ASP A 42 28.22 -5.74 36.05
N LEU A 43 28.29 -6.51 34.94
CA LEU A 43 27.12 -7.16 34.36
C LEU A 43 26.54 -8.21 35.32
N GLY A 44 27.41 -8.99 35.99
CA GLY A 44 27.01 -9.91 37.03
C GLY A 44 26.23 -9.25 38.15
N ALA A 45 26.73 -8.13 38.67
CA ALA A 45 26.08 -7.36 39.71
C ALA A 45 24.74 -6.74 39.24
N ALA A 46 24.69 -6.25 37.99
CA ALA A 46 23.45 -5.71 37.42
C ALA A 46 22.37 -6.80 37.28
N LEU A 47 22.76 -8.03 36.88
CA LEU A 47 21.86 -9.20 36.79
C LEU A 47 21.43 -9.73 38.17
N ASP A 48 22.22 -9.52 39.22
CA ASP A 48 21.80 -9.86 40.59
C ASP A 48 20.76 -8.86 41.12
N ALA A 49 20.78 -7.62 40.62
CA ALA A 49 19.86 -6.56 41.00
C ALA A 49 18.56 -6.56 40.16
N SER A 50 18.60 -7.02 38.93
CA SER A 50 17.45 -6.98 38.01
C SER A 50 17.53 -8.11 36.97
N SER A 51 16.39 -8.76 36.71
CA SER A 51 16.28 -9.74 35.62
C SER A 51 16.26 -9.11 34.21
N ALA A 52 16.19 -7.75 34.09
CA ALA A 52 16.34 -7.03 32.82
C ALA A 52 17.54 -6.09 32.86
N VAL A 53 18.41 -6.11 31.85
CA VAL A 53 19.58 -5.25 31.75
C VAL A 53 19.78 -4.79 30.31
N VAL A 54 20.11 -3.51 30.13
CA VAL A 54 20.59 -2.97 28.84
C VAL A 54 22.10 -2.85 28.84
N VAL A 55 22.77 -3.45 27.89
CA VAL A 55 24.21 -3.36 27.71
C VAL A 55 24.54 -2.44 26.54
N SER A 56 25.11 -1.28 26.82
CA SER A 56 25.60 -0.33 25.83
C SER A 56 27.12 -0.40 25.74
N SER A 57 27.66 -0.82 24.59
CA SER A 57 29.09 -0.89 24.38
C SER A 57 29.42 -0.84 22.89
N PRO A 58 30.56 -0.26 22.47
CA PRO A 58 30.95 -0.18 21.06
C PRO A 58 30.93 -1.52 20.35
N PRO A 59 30.74 -1.56 19.02
CA PRO A 59 30.77 -2.81 18.25
C PRO A 59 32.16 -3.47 18.30
N GLY A 60 32.20 -4.79 18.43
CA GLY A 60 33.44 -5.58 18.39
C GLY A 60 34.18 -5.67 19.71
N THR A 61 33.65 -5.20 20.81
CA THR A 61 34.19 -5.34 22.17
C THR A 61 34.11 -6.78 22.73
N GLY A 62 33.24 -7.61 22.16
CA GLY A 62 33.02 -8.99 22.59
C GLY A 62 31.69 -9.24 23.34
N LYS A 63 30.77 -8.30 23.38
CA LYS A 63 29.44 -8.49 24.00
C LYS A 63 28.74 -9.78 23.58
N THR A 64 28.54 -9.96 22.28
CA THR A 64 27.89 -11.14 21.69
C THR A 64 28.61 -12.46 22.05
N THR A 65 29.95 -12.40 22.35
CA THR A 65 30.76 -13.54 22.70
C THR A 65 30.73 -13.88 24.19
N LEU A 66 30.62 -12.85 25.07
CA LEU A 66 30.79 -13.03 26.52
C LEU A 66 29.48 -13.00 27.32
N VAL A 67 28.48 -12.22 26.89
CA VAL A 67 27.21 -12.15 27.63
C VAL A 67 26.47 -13.50 27.65
N PRO A 68 26.29 -14.22 26.52
CA PRO A 68 25.59 -15.51 26.56
C PRO A 68 26.24 -16.58 27.44
N PRO A 69 27.57 -16.82 27.40
CA PRO A 69 28.19 -17.82 28.29
C PRO A 69 28.18 -17.40 29.77
N LEU A 70 28.24 -16.09 30.09
CA LEU A 70 28.03 -15.64 31.47
C LEU A 70 26.63 -16.06 31.97
N LEU A 71 25.57 -15.76 31.18
CA LEU A 71 24.19 -16.15 31.52
C LEU A 71 24.04 -17.67 31.63
N ALA A 72 24.54 -18.42 30.66
CA ALA A 72 24.46 -19.89 30.68
C ALA A 72 25.24 -20.55 31.85
N SER A 73 26.22 -19.85 32.42
CA SER A 73 26.90 -20.30 33.65
C SER A 73 26.11 -19.96 34.93
N ARG A 74 25.17 -18.99 34.84
CA ARG A 74 24.35 -18.56 35.98
C ARG A 74 22.98 -19.26 36.02
N THR A 75 22.47 -19.75 34.89
CA THR A 75 21.17 -20.38 34.73
C THR A 75 21.23 -21.87 34.52
N ALA A 76 20.11 -22.57 34.66
CA ALA A 76 20.02 -24.02 34.42
C ALA A 76 19.45 -24.35 33.04
N GLY A 77 18.53 -23.50 32.52
CA GLY A 77 17.88 -23.65 31.24
C GLY A 77 18.70 -23.11 30.07
N ARG A 78 18.05 -22.95 28.94
CA ARG A 78 18.68 -22.49 27.71
C ARG A 78 18.78 -20.95 27.69
N VAL A 79 19.84 -20.44 27.11
CA VAL A 79 20.02 -19.02 26.76
C VAL A 79 19.76 -18.86 25.27
N ILE A 80 18.79 -18.07 24.87
CA ILE A 80 18.51 -17.72 23.48
C ILE A 80 19.14 -16.36 23.15
N VAL A 81 19.85 -16.28 22.04
CA VAL A 81 20.49 -15.02 21.58
C VAL A 81 19.96 -14.68 20.20
N THR A 82 19.27 -13.54 20.07
CA THR A 82 18.78 -13.11 18.77
C THR A 82 19.82 -12.31 18.00
N GLN A 83 19.80 -12.48 16.69
CA GLN A 83 20.62 -11.74 15.75
C GLN A 83 19.72 -11.22 14.60
N PRO A 84 19.93 -10.01 14.09
CA PRO A 84 19.07 -9.48 13.02
C PRO A 84 19.24 -10.22 11.69
N ARG A 85 20.34 -10.97 11.50
CA ARG A 85 20.64 -11.61 10.23
C ARG A 85 21.10 -13.06 10.41
N ARG A 86 20.64 -13.97 9.52
CA ARG A 86 21.00 -15.40 9.50
C ARG A 86 22.48 -15.65 9.53
N VAL A 87 23.23 -14.86 8.73
CA VAL A 87 24.72 -14.99 8.67
C VAL A 87 25.36 -14.65 10.00
N ALA A 88 24.87 -13.61 10.68
CA ALA A 88 25.38 -13.20 11.98
C ALA A 88 25.13 -14.26 13.06
N ALA A 89 23.91 -14.80 13.14
CA ALA A 89 23.57 -15.86 14.10
C ALA A 89 24.48 -17.10 13.92
N ARG A 90 24.67 -17.53 12.68
CA ARG A 90 25.55 -18.67 12.36
C ARG A 90 27.01 -18.38 12.67
N ALA A 91 27.52 -17.21 12.31
CA ALA A 91 28.91 -16.83 12.57
C ALA A 91 29.19 -16.68 14.08
N ALA A 92 28.28 -16.09 14.84
CA ALA A 92 28.37 -15.94 16.28
C ALA A 92 28.39 -17.32 16.99
N ALA A 93 27.47 -18.22 16.61
CA ALA A 93 27.41 -19.57 17.16
C ALA A 93 28.72 -20.36 16.90
N ARG A 94 29.23 -20.33 15.66
CA ARG A 94 30.48 -20.98 15.29
C ARG A 94 31.67 -20.41 16.04
N ARG A 95 31.77 -19.09 16.16
CA ARG A 95 32.85 -18.42 16.87
C ARG A 95 32.84 -18.79 18.35
N LEU A 96 31.67 -18.75 18.99
CA LEU A 96 31.56 -19.10 20.40
C LEU A 96 31.86 -20.59 20.64
N ALA A 97 31.34 -21.50 19.82
CA ALA A 97 31.64 -22.94 19.89
C ALA A 97 33.15 -23.22 19.74
N GLN A 98 33.83 -22.51 18.81
CA GLN A 98 35.30 -22.61 18.63
C GLN A 98 36.06 -22.12 19.85
N LEU A 99 35.65 -20.98 20.46
CA LEU A 99 36.28 -20.45 21.68
C LEU A 99 36.01 -21.33 22.88
N ASP A 100 34.83 -21.93 23.00
CA ASP A 100 34.49 -22.91 24.03
C ASP A 100 35.17 -24.26 23.80
N GLY A 101 35.72 -24.54 22.60
CA GLY A 101 36.33 -25.82 22.25
C GLY A 101 35.33 -26.97 22.08
N SER A 102 34.03 -26.67 21.96
CA SER A 102 32.98 -27.66 21.75
C SER A 102 32.53 -27.74 20.28
N PRO A 103 32.09 -28.92 19.81
CA PRO A 103 31.48 -29.02 18.49
C PRO A 103 30.23 -28.19 18.39
N LEU A 104 30.04 -27.52 17.24
CA LEU A 104 28.81 -26.75 16.97
C LEU A 104 27.56 -27.65 17.02
N GLY A 105 26.52 -27.18 17.70
CA GLY A 105 25.27 -27.94 17.92
C GLY A 105 25.25 -28.75 19.21
N THR A 106 26.36 -28.81 19.93
CA THR A 106 26.39 -29.42 21.28
C THR A 106 26.05 -28.39 22.34
N ARG A 107 27.05 -27.74 22.96
CA ARG A 107 26.84 -26.72 23.98
C ARG A 107 26.34 -25.37 23.40
N VAL A 108 26.86 -25.05 22.22
CA VAL A 108 26.51 -23.85 21.46
C VAL A 108 25.93 -24.25 20.10
N GLY A 109 24.78 -23.75 19.77
CA GLY A 109 24.12 -24.07 18.53
C GLY A 109 23.41 -22.85 17.91
N PHE A 110 22.73 -23.05 16.78
CA PHE A 110 21.91 -22.03 16.14
C PHE A 110 20.70 -22.62 15.45
N THR A 111 19.65 -21.78 15.33
CA THR A 111 18.49 -22.07 14.50
C THR A 111 18.16 -20.80 13.70
N VAL A 112 18.21 -20.90 12.38
CA VAL A 112 17.81 -19.86 11.45
C VAL A 112 16.92 -20.45 10.37
N ARG A 113 16.23 -19.61 9.58
CA ARG A 113 15.36 -20.08 8.50
C ARG A 113 16.14 -21.06 7.57
N GLY A 114 15.70 -22.31 7.53
CA GLY A 114 16.27 -23.35 6.69
C GLY A 114 17.46 -24.11 7.26
N GLU A 115 18.09 -23.65 8.35
CA GLU A 115 19.27 -24.31 8.94
C GLU A 115 19.11 -24.44 10.46
N ARG A 116 19.43 -25.62 10.99
CA ARG A 116 19.38 -25.88 12.42
C ARG A 116 20.55 -26.74 12.83
N SER A 117 21.29 -26.34 13.87
CA SER A 117 22.38 -27.10 14.49
C SER A 117 22.27 -26.96 15.99
N VAL A 118 21.43 -27.76 16.61
CA VAL A 118 21.21 -27.83 18.06
C VAL A 118 20.94 -29.28 18.50
N SER A 119 21.21 -29.59 19.76
CA SER A 119 20.93 -30.86 20.42
C SER A 119 20.17 -30.63 21.73
N ARG A 120 19.91 -31.67 22.48
CA ARG A 120 19.35 -31.59 23.85
C ARG A 120 20.29 -30.88 24.82
N ASP A 121 21.60 -30.99 24.59
CA ASP A 121 22.62 -30.41 25.43
C ASP A 121 22.99 -28.97 25.09
N THR A 122 22.31 -28.40 24.09
CA THR A 122 22.56 -27.01 23.67
C THR A 122 22.09 -26.04 24.75
N ARG A 123 23.03 -25.28 25.30
CA ARG A 123 22.85 -24.30 26.38
C ARG A 123 22.66 -22.90 25.84
N ILE A 124 23.36 -22.58 24.75
CA ILE A 124 23.30 -21.30 24.08
C ILE A 124 22.84 -21.54 22.64
N GLU A 125 21.71 -20.93 22.27
CA GLU A 125 21.14 -21.03 20.93
C GLU A 125 21.03 -19.66 20.28
N PHE A 126 21.77 -19.45 19.19
CA PHE A 126 21.65 -18.24 18.37
C PHE A 126 20.50 -18.39 17.37
N VAL A 127 19.60 -17.41 17.31
CA VAL A 127 18.43 -17.42 16.43
C VAL A 127 18.27 -16.07 15.72
N THR A 128 17.43 -15.98 14.67
CA THR A 128 16.94 -14.68 14.21
C THR A 128 15.69 -14.27 14.98
N ALA A 129 15.41 -12.97 15.07
CA ALA A 129 14.23 -12.45 15.78
C ALA A 129 12.93 -13.10 15.30
N GLY A 130 12.72 -13.24 13.97
CA GLY A 130 11.55 -13.90 13.41
C GLY A 130 11.41 -15.38 13.75
N VAL A 131 12.52 -16.11 14.01
CA VAL A 131 12.46 -17.50 14.52
C VAL A 131 11.96 -17.53 15.95
N LEU A 132 12.42 -16.60 16.79
CA LEU A 132 11.97 -16.52 18.18
C LEU A 132 10.51 -16.07 18.27
N LEU A 133 10.10 -15.07 17.50
CA LEU A 133 8.69 -14.61 17.45
C LEU A 133 7.74 -15.77 17.13
N ARG A 134 8.05 -16.58 16.11
CA ARG A 134 7.22 -17.74 15.77
C ARG A 134 7.25 -18.82 16.83
N ARG A 135 8.40 -19.03 17.51
CA ARG A 135 8.48 -19.95 18.64
C ARG A 135 7.58 -19.49 19.78
N MET A 136 7.52 -18.20 20.07
CA MET A 136 6.66 -17.63 21.11
C MET A 136 5.16 -17.78 20.79
N LEU A 137 4.75 -17.84 19.54
CA LEU A 137 3.34 -18.14 19.18
C LEU A 137 2.95 -19.58 19.53
N ASP A 138 3.88 -20.53 19.47
CA ASP A 138 3.64 -21.94 19.83
C ASP A 138 3.90 -22.21 21.33
N ASP A 139 4.82 -21.47 21.94
CA ASP A 139 5.23 -21.54 23.36
C ASP A 139 5.43 -20.14 23.94
N PRO A 140 4.32 -19.44 24.30
CA PRO A 140 4.36 -18.08 24.85
C PRO A 140 5.20 -17.97 26.14
N GLY A 141 5.24 -19.01 26.93
CA GLY A 141 5.98 -19.08 28.19
C GLY A 141 7.49 -19.28 27.99
N LEU A 142 7.95 -19.67 26.82
CA LEU A 142 9.32 -20.05 26.55
C LEU A 142 9.85 -21.12 27.52
N ASP A 143 9.16 -22.25 27.62
CA ASP A 143 9.49 -23.33 28.54
C ASP A 143 10.93 -23.84 28.37
N GLY A 144 11.68 -23.94 29.49
CA GLY A 144 13.09 -24.35 29.51
C GLY A 144 14.08 -23.30 29.00
N VAL A 145 13.61 -22.03 28.78
CA VAL A 145 14.46 -20.88 28.49
C VAL A 145 14.55 -20.01 29.74
N ASP A 146 15.75 -19.79 30.23
CA ASP A 146 15.99 -18.97 31.43
C ASP A 146 16.49 -17.56 31.08
N ALA A 147 17.00 -17.36 29.86
CA ALA A 147 17.46 -16.04 29.45
C ALA A 147 17.28 -15.81 27.94
N VAL A 148 16.93 -14.57 27.58
CA VAL A 148 16.91 -14.09 26.20
C VAL A 148 17.83 -12.88 26.09
N VAL A 149 18.74 -12.93 25.10
CA VAL A 149 19.61 -11.82 24.74
C VAL A 149 19.17 -11.27 23.38
N ILE A 150 18.73 -10.03 23.33
CA ILE A 150 18.41 -9.34 22.09
C ILE A 150 19.62 -8.52 21.67
N ASP A 151 20.30 -8.98 20.62
CA ASP A 151 21.53 -8.32 20.15
C ASP A 151 21.23 -7.34 19.01
N GLU A 152 22.07 -6.34 18.84
CA GLU A 152 22.03 -5.29 17.80
C GLU A 152 20.68 -4.52 17.76
N VAL A 153 20.07 -4.23 18.92
CA VAL A 153 18.75 -3.56 19.01
C VAL A 153 18.75 -2.21 18.28
N HIS A 154 19.90 -1.56 18.18
CA HIS A 154 20.05 -0.27 17.49
C HIS A 154 19.87 -0.33 15.97
N GLU A 155 19.82 -1.53 15.35
CA GLU A 155 19.46 -1.66 13.93
C GLU A 155 17.98 -1.35 13.67
N ARG A 156 17.12 -1.36 14.72
CA ARG A 156 15.70 -1.02 14.67
C ARG A 156 14.94 -1.83 13.61
N ALA A 157 15.28 -3.12 13.47
CA ALA A 157 14.54 -4.04 12.61
C ALA A 157 13.13 -4.31 13.19
N LEU A 158 12.11 -4.37 12.33
CA LEU A 158 10.72 -4.56 12.72
C LEU A 158 10.52 -5.76 13.66
N GLU A 159 11.04 -6.93 13.28
CA GLU A 159 10.93 -8.15 14.11
C GLU A 159 11.59 -7.99 15.48
N THR A 160 12.68 -7.21 15.58
CA THR A 160 13.36 -6.95 16.85
C THR A 160 12.56 -6.03 17.75
N ASP A 161 11.98 -4.97 17.18
CA ASP A 161 11.14 -4.01 17.91
C ASP A 161 9.87 -4.69 18.46
N LEU A 162 9.23 -5.57 17.67
CA LEU A 162 8.10 -6.39 18.13
C LEU A 162 8.51 -7.36 19.25
N LEU A 163 9.66 -8.04 19.08
CA LEU A 163 10.16 -9.00 20.06
C LEU A 163 10.43 -8.35 21.42
N ILE A 164 10.94 -7.12 21.45
CA ILE A 164 11.14 -6.35 22.69
C ILE A 164 9.81 -6.16 23.42
N GLY A 165 8.75 -5.74 22.71
CA GLY A 165 7.43 -5.53 23.30
C GLY A 165 6.82 -6.82 23.85
N LEU A 166 6.88 -7.91 23.07
CA LEU A 166 6.33 -9.20 23.47
C LEU A 166 7.09 -9.82 24.65
N LEU A 167 8.42 -9.75 24.66
CA LEU A 167 9.22 -10.25 25.80
C LEU A 167 9.03 -9.40 27.05
N GLY A 168 8.75 -8.11 26.91
CA GLY A 168 8.35 -7.25 28.02
C GLY A 168 7.09 -7.76 28.70
N GLU A 169 6.08 -8.15 27.93
CA GLU A 169 4.82 -8.73 28.46
C GLU A 169 5.04 -10.13 29.07
N VAL A 170 5.84 -10.99 28.41
CA VAL A 170 6.19 -12.32 28.96
C VAL A 170 6.84 -12.20 30.32
N ARG A 171 7.72 -11.21 30.52
CA ARG A 171 8.38 -10.99 31.82
C ARG A 171 7.44 -10.53 32.92
N GLU A 172 6.32 -9.88 32.61
CA GLU A 172 5.28 -9.58 33.62
C GLU A 172 4.67 -10.87 34.21
N LEU A 173 4.74 -11.99 33.46
CA LEU A 173 4.25 -13.32 33.89
C LEU A 173 5.38 -14.25 34.36
N ARG A 174 6.63 -13.97 33.96
CA ARG A 174 7.84 -14.76 34.23
C ARG A 174 8.96 -13.87 34.77
N ASP A 175 8.93 -13.59 36.07
CA ASP A 175 9.95 -12.81 36.77
C ASP A 175 11.33 -13.52 36.83
N ASP A 176 11.35 -14.84 36.58
CA ASP A 176 12.56 -15.66 36.48
C ASP A 176 13.27 -15.56 35.12
N LEU A 177 12.62 -15.01 34.07
CA LEU A 177 13.22 -14.87 32.74
C LEU A 177 14.17 -13.67 32.69
N ALA A 178 15.46 -13.93 32.50
CA ALA A 178 16.42 -12.84 32.28
C ALA A 178 16.32 -12.28 30.85
N LEU A 179 16.18 -10.96 30.72
CA LEU A 179 16.11 -10.27 29.44
C LEU A 179 17.23 -9.24 29.28
N ILE A 180 18.12 -9.46 28.34
CA ILE A 180 19.25 -8.59 28.07
C ILE A 180 19.13 -7.98 26.69
N ALA A 181 19.07 -6.65 26.60
CA ALA A 181 19.16 -5.93 25.32
C ALA A 181 20.57 -5.37 25.12
N MET A 182 21.20 -5.70 23.98
CA MET A 182 22.53 -5.21 23.64
C MET A 182 22.48 -4.19 22.51
N SER A 183 23.04 -3.02 22.76
CA SER A 183 23.09 -1.90 21.82
C SER A 183 24.51 -1.38 21.61
N ALA A 184 24.77 -0.79 20.45
CA ALA A 184 26.01 -0.09 20.16
C ALA A 184 25.87 1.44 20.23
N THR A 185 24.68 1.98 20.55
CA THR A 185 24.36 3.42 20.53
C THR A 185 23.64 3.87 21.80
N LEU A 186 23.53 5.22 21.98
CA LEU A 186 23.01 5.91 23.15
C LEU A 186 21.49 5.83 23.41
N ASP A 187 20.71 5.01 22.64
CA ASP A 187 19.27 4.84 22.89
C ASP A 187 18.97 3.85 24.04
N ALA A 188 19.97 3.51 24.83
CA ALA A 188 19.88 2.53 25.92
C ALA A 188 18.79 2.88 26.94
N ALA A 189 18.59 4.17 27.26
CA ALA A 189 17.58 4.60 28.22
C ALA A 189 16.16 4.27 27.75
N ARG A 190 15.82 4.52 26.48
CA ARG A 190 14.50 4.23 25.91
C ARG A 190 14.23 2.72 25.84
N ILE A 191 15.26 1.93 25.53
CA ILE A 191 15.14 0.47 25.54
C ILE A 191 14.89 -0.01 26.98
N ALA A 192 15.60 0.58 27.97
CA ALA A 192 15.48 0.25 29.38
C ALA A 192 14.06 0.50 29.92
N GLU A 193 13.40 1.58 29.48
CA GLU A 193 12.00 1.88 29.83
C GLU A 193 11.01 0.86 29.28
N VAL A 194 11.32 0.24 28.15
CA VAL A 194 10.42 -0.75 27.51
C VAL A 194 10.59 -2.15 28.11
N ILE A 195 11.86 -2.58 28.37
CA ILE A 195 12.13 -3.94 28.83
C ILE A 195 12.07 -4.13 30.34
N GLY A 196 12.03 -3.06 31.11
CA GLY A 196 12.02 -3.10 32.57
C GLY A 196 11.37 -1.85 33.17
N ASP A 197 11.41 -1.69 34.51
CA ASP A 197 10.77 -0.60 35.21
C ASP A 197 11.77 0.22 36.09
N PRO A 198 12.55 1.11 35.49
CA PRO A 198 13.37 0.95 34.30
C PRO A 198 14.49 -0.08 34.50
N ALA A 199 14.90 -0.78 33.46
CA ALA A 199 16.03 -1.71 33.52
C ALA A 199 17.36 -0.95 33.72
N PRO A 200 18.33 -1.47 34.49
CA PRO A 200 19.65 -0.86 34.62
C PRO A 200 20.38 -0.86 33.27
N VAL A 201 21.09 0.22 33.01
CA VAL A 201 21.93 0.41 31.81
C VAL A 201 23.39 0.28 32.19
N LEU A 202 24.05 -0.77 31.68
CA LEU A 202 25.48 -0.96 31.80
C LEU A 202 26.18 -0.32 30.60
N GLU A 203 26.88 0.79 30.82
CA GLU A 203 27.68 1.44 29.79
C GLU A 203 29.15 1.00 29.89
N HIS A 204 29.65 0.39 28.81
CA HIS A 204 31.07 0.02 28.74
C HIS A 204 31.73 0.74 27.55
N THR A 205 32.61 1.65 27.84
CA THR A 205 33.34 2.43 26.83
C THR A 205 34.76 1.89 26.65
N VAL A 206 35.19 1.81 25.39
CA VAL A 206 36.52 1.38 25.03
C VAL A 206 37.19 2.49 24.22
N PRO A 207 38.42 2.88 24.55
CA PRO A 207 39.15 3.86 23.74
C PRO A 207 39.26 3.36 22.30
N ALA A 208 38.73 4.15 21.36
CA ALA A 208 38.87 3.85 19.95
C ALA A 208 40.28 4.20 19.46
N HIS A 209 40.84 3.39 18.57
CA HIS A 209 42.04 3.79 17.85
C HIS A 209 41.79 5.02 16.97
N PRO A 210 42.82 5.85 16.69
CA PRO A 210 42.69 7.03 15.85
C PRO A 210 42.12 6.71 14.49
N LEU A 211 41.13 7.52 14.05
CA LEU A 211 40.50 7.46 12.74
C LEU A 211 40.84 8.73 11.94
N THR A 212 41.41 8.56 10.73
CA THR A 212 41.59 9.64 9.78
C THR A 212 40.43 9.65 8.80
N GLU A 213 39.68 10.75 8.75
CA GLU A 213 38.58 10.93 7.78
C GLU A 213 39.06 11.69 6.55
N ARG A 214 38.69 11.20 5.37
CA ARG A 214 38.93 11.83 4.08
C ARG A 214 37.68 11.88 3.25
N TRP A 215 37.54 12.92 2.45
CA TRP A 215 36.41 13.17 1.57
C TRP A 215 36.81 12.99 0.11
N ALA A 216 36.05 12.20 -0.65
CA ALA A 216 36.24 11.97 -2.07
C ALA A 216 34.91 12.15 -2.81
N PRO A 217 34.40 13.39 -2.95
CA PRO A 217 33.13 13.64 -3.60
C PRO A 217 33.15 13.20 -5.05
N SER A 218 32.04 12.56 -5.48
CA SER A 218 31.90 12.13 -6.86
C SER A 218 31.67 13.32 -7.80
N PRO A 219 32.34 13.37 -8.97
CA PRO A 219 32.10 14.40 -9.99
C PRO A 219 30.80 14.20 -10.77
N VAL A 220 30.14 13.06 -10.59
CA VAL A 220 28.86 12.72 -11.24
C VAL A 220 27.79 12.43 -10.19
N PRO A 221 26.51 12.57 -10.55
CA PRO A 221 25.41 12.23 -9.63
C PRO A 221 25.54 10.78 -9.12
N ARG A 222 25.32 10.60 -7.81
CA ARG A 222 25.38 9.29 -7.17
C ARG A 222 24.19 8.41 -7.54
N LEU A 223 23.02 9.02 -7.65
CA LEU A 223 21.74 8.40 -7.95
C LEU A 223 21.06 9.08 -9.12
N ASP A 224 20.35 8.32 -9.92
CA ASP A 224 19.40 8.75 -10.93
C ASP A 224 18.08 7.99 -10.75
N GLU A 225 17.13 8.17 -11.67
CA GLU A 225 15.84 7.49 -11.66
C GLU A 225 15.95 5.95 -11.74
N ARG A 226 17.10 5.40 -12.12
CA ARG A 226 17.36 3.96 -12.25
C ARG A 226 18.10 3.38 -11.04
N GLY A 227 18.46 4.22 -10.08
CA GLY A 227 19.23 3.86 -8.89
C GLY A 227 20.64 4.40 -8.90
N VAL A 228 21.62 3.60 -8.48
CA VAL A 228 23.04 4.02 -8.41
C VAL A 228 23.63 4.15 -9.81
N THR A 229 24.19 5.31 -10.13
CA THR A 229 24.76 5.56 -11.46
C THR A 229 26.06 4.75 -11.68
N ARG A 230 26.27 4.33 -12.92
CA ARG A 230 27.51 3.59 -13.28
C ARG A 230 28.76 4.42 -13.04
N GLY A 231 28.70 5.73 -13.34
CA GLY A 231 29.81 6.64 -13.10
C GLY A 231 30.19 6.78 -11.63
N PHE A 232 29.19 6.71 -10.74
CA PHE A 232 29.46 6.68 -9.30
C PHE A 232 30.10 5.36 -8.86
N LEU A 233 29.68 4.21 -9.39
CA LEU A 233 30.34 2.92 -9.12
C LEU A 233 31.79 2.90 -9.60
N ASP A 234 32.09 3.51 -10.77
CA ASP A 234 33.46 3.71 -11.26
C ASP A 234 34.28 4.60 -10.30
N HIS A 235 33.67 5.66 -9.76
CA HIS A 235 34.31 6.53 -8.78
C HIS A 235 34.66 5.79 -7.49
N VAL A 236 33.72 5.01 -6.93
CA VAL A 236 33.94 4.22 -5.71
C VAL A 236 35.07 3.20 -5.93
N ALA A 237 35.06 2.48 -7.05
CA ALA A 237 36.10 1.49 -7.38
C ALA A 237 37.49 2.14 -7.48
N ARG A 238 37.63 3.24 -8.21
CA ARG A 238 38.88 3.99 -8.33
C ARG A 238 39.38 4.52 -6.99
N THR A 239 38.48 5.08 -6.18
CA THR A 239 38.80 5.58 -4.85
C THR A 239 39.30 4.45 -3.95
N ALA A 240 38.69 3.27 -4.00
CA ALA A 240 39.11 2.10 -3.25
C ALA A 240 40.47 1.55 -3.72
N ALA A 241 40.68 1.45 -5.02
CA ALA A 241 41.95 0.98 -5.58
C ALA A 241 43.10 1.96 -5.25
N SER A 242 42.87 3.28 -5.34
CA SER A 242 43.86 4.31 -5.00
C SER A 242 44.20 4.30 -3.50
N GLY A 243 43.16 4.30 -2.65
CA GLY A 243 43.35 4.29 -1.19
C GLY A 243 44.05 3.04 -0.69
N ALA A 244 43.71 1.86 -1.25
CA ALA A 244 44.36 0.60 -0.92
C ALA A 244 45.88 0.59 -1.25
N ARG A 245 46.25 1.16 -2.40
CA ARG A 245 47.67 1.32 -2.80
C ARG A 245 48.42 2.28 -1.90
N GLU A 246 47.79 3.41 -1.56
CA GLU A 246 48.40 4.44 -0.71
C GLU A 246 48.64 3.92 0.72
N LEU A 247 47.72 3.16 1.28
CA LEU A 247 47.82 2.65 2.64
C LEU A 247 48.83 1.50 2.78
N ALA A 248 49.09 0.73 1.71
CA ALA A 248 50.06 -0.34 1.54
C ALA A 248 49.98 -1.48 2.60
N THR A 249 49.25 -1.33 3.69
CA THR A 249 49.15 -2.31 4.81
C THR A 249 47.69 -2.46 5.26
N GLY A 250 47.29 -3.72 5.48
CA GLY A 250 45.98 -4.08 5.93
C GLY A 250 44.99 -4.32 4.79
N ASP A 251 43.80 -4.76 5.17
CA ASP A 251 42.69 -5.01 4.23
C ASP A 251 41.80 -3.75 4.07
N THR A 252 41.18 -3.62 2.92
CA THR A 252 40.26 -2.56 2.59
C THR A 252 38.83 -3.09 2.58
N LEU A 253 37.87 -2.36 3.20
CA LEU A 253 36.45 -2.66 3.19
C LEU A 253 35.71 -1.57 2.43
N VAL A 254 34.95 -1.95 1.39
CA VAL A 254 34.21 -1.04 0.54
C VAL A 254 32.72 -1.25 0.74
N PHE A 255 31.99 -0.22 1.21
CA PHE A 255 30.55 -0.31 1.44
C PHE A 255 29.74 0.14 0.23
N ALA A 256 28.82 -0.73 -0.24
CA ALA A 256 27.88 -0.49 -1.32
C ALA A 256 26.45 -0.82 -0.87
N PRO A 257 25.41 -0.20 -1.48
CA PRO A 257 24.03 -0.32 -0.98
C PRO A 257 23.38 -1.68 -1.26
N GLY A 258 23.83 -2.46 -2.24
CA GLY A 258 23.19 -3.73 -2.60
C GLY A 258 24.14 -4.71 -3.28
N ALA A 259 23.69 -5.97 -3.41
CA ALA A 259 24.50 -7.06 -3.97
C ALA A 259 24.91 -6.80 -5.43
N TRP A 260 24.06 -6.18 -6.24
CA TRP A 260 24.41 -5.84 -7.62
C TRP A 260 25.52 -4.80 -7.68
N GLU A 261 25.47 -3.76 -6.85
CA GLU A 261 26.51 -2.75 -6.77
C GLU A 261 27.82 -3.32 -6.21
N VAL A 262 27.73 -4.27 -5.27
CA VAL A 262 28.90 -5.03 -4.76
C VAL A 262 29.58 -5.77 -5.89
N ALA A 263 28.86 -6.58 -6.65
CA ALA A 263 29.40 -7.33 -7.79
C ALA A 263 29.99 -6.40 -8.87
N GLU A 264 29.33 -5.29 -9.13
CA GLU A 264 29.76 -4.35 -10.18
C GLU A 264 31.02 -3.55 -9.78
N ILE A 265 31.14 -3.15 -8.50
CA ILE A 265 32.38 -2.55 -7.95
C ILE A 265 33.51 -3.58 -7.92
N ALA A 266 33.23 -4.82 -7.45
CA ALA A 266 34.23 -5.88 -7.40
C ALA A 266 34.77 -6.24 -8.78
N ARG A 267 33.91 -6.30 -9.80
CA ARG A 267 34.32 -6.50 -11.18
C ARG A 267 35.34 -5.45 -11.63
N ARG A 268 35.06 -4.17 -11.40
CA ARG A 268 35.98 -3.05 -11.74
C ARG A 268 37.29 -3.15 -10.99
N LEU A 269 37.23 -3.48 -9.70
CA LEU A 269 38.42 -3.60 -8.88
C LEU A 269 39.35 -4.75 -9.32
N ARG A 270 38.80 -5.86 -9.83
CA ARG A 270 39.62 -6.96 -10.39
C ARG A 270 40.44 -6.50 -11.59
N ASP A 271 39.93 -5.54 -12.37
CA ASP A 271 40.67 -4.96 -13.48
C ASP A 271 41.70 -3.90 -13.04
N GLU A 272 41.31 -3.05 -12.05
CA GLU A 272 42.08 -1.87 -11.65
C GLU A 272 43.06 -2.11 -10.48
N ALA A 273 42.77 -3.04 -9.56
CA ALA A 273 43.53 -3.24 -8.33
C ALA A 273 44.40 -4.52 -8.38
N ARG A 274 45.38 -4.57 -9.32
CA ARG A 274 46.34 -5.69 -9.42
C ARG A 274 47.17 -5.77 -8.15
N GLY A 275 47.41 -7.01 -7.65
CA GLY A 275 48.10 -7.29 -6.38
C GLY A 275 47.22 -7.25 -5.14
N PHE A 276 45.92 -7.19 -5.34
CA PHE A 276 44.93 -7.33 -4.26
C PHE A 276 43.99 -8.49 -4.54
N ASP A 277 43.61 -9.24 -3.49
CA ASP A 277 42.58 -10.27 -3.56
C ASP A 277 41.21 -9.62 -3.37
N VAL A 278 40.46 -9.47 -4.47
CA VAL A 278 39.14 -8.82 -4.46
C VAL A 278 38.04 -9.82 -4.12
N ARG A 279 37.38 -9.61 -2.98
CA ARG A 279 36.29 -10.45 -2.45
C ARG A 279 34.97 -9.70 -2.37
N GLU A 280 33.89 -10.43 -2.49
CA GLU A 280 32.53 -9.97 -2.27
C GLU A 280 32.00 -10.48 -0.94
N LEU A 281 31.20 -9.68 -0.22
CA LEU A 281 30.59 -10.06 1.05
C LEU A 281 29.16 -9.50 1.15
N HIS A 282 28.17 -10.34 0.86
CA HIS A 282 26.76 -10.01 1.01
C HIS A 282 25.93 -11.27 1.28
N GLY A 283 24.65 -11.11 1.65
CA GLY A 283 23.78 -12.21 2.07
C GLY A 283 23.52 -13.29 1.01
N GLN A 284 23.79 -13.02 -0.27
CA GLN A 284 23.47 -13.91 -1.38
C GLN A 284 24.62 -14.80 -1.81
N ILE A 285 25.88 -14.56 -1.36
CA ILE A 285 27.00 -15.47 -1.66
C ILE A 285 26.94 -16.74 -0.80
N PRO A 286 27.55 -17.86 -1.27
CA PRO A 286 27.56 -19.11 -0.51
C PRO A 286 28.15 -18.95 0.88
N ALA A 287 27.61 -19.69 1.85
CA ALA A 287 28.05 -19.63 3.25
C ALA A 287 29.56 -19.91 3.42
N ALA A 288 30.11 -20.84 2.65
CA ALA A 288 31.55 -21.17 2.70
C ALA A 288 32.45 -19.99 2.25
N GLU A 289 31.98 -19.19 1.28
CA GLU A 289 32.69 -17.98 0.83
C GLU A 289 32.59 -16.86 1.87
N GLN A 290 31.39 -16.66 2.48
CA GLN A 290 31.23 -15.74 3.61
C GLN A 290 32.19 -16.08 4.75
N ASP A 291 32.25 -17.36 5.13
CA ASP A 291 33.14 -17.86 6.18
C ASP A 291 34.63 -17.66 5.84
N ALA A 292 35.00 -17.79 4.57
CA ALA A 292 36.37 -17.56 4.12
C ALA A 292 36.81 -16.10 4.27
N VAL A 293 35.89 -15.15 3.98
CA VAL A 293 36.15 -13.70 4.18
C VAL A 293 36.24 -13.35 5.66
N ILE A 294 35.38 -13.91 6.51
CA ILE A 294 35.30 -13.65 7.95
C ILE A 294 36.50 -14.21 8.70
N ARG A 295 37.06 -15.37 8.30
CA ARG A 295 38.26 -15.97 8.93
C ARG A 295 39.51 -15.12 8.86
N GLY A 296 39.55 -14.14 7.99
CA GLY A 296 40.71 -13.28 7.82
C GLY A 296 41.71 -13.80 6.78
N ARG A 297 42.78 -13.04 6.59
CA ARG A 297 43.86 -13.33 5.64
C ARG A 297 44.90 -14.25 6.29
N ALA A 298 45.38 -15.23 5.53
CA ALA A 298 46.52 -16.03 5.97
C ALA A 298 47.80 -15.16 6.02
N PRO A 299 48.75 -15.45 6.94
CA PRO A 299 50.03 -14.78 6.96
C PRO A 299 50.75 -14.87 5.61
N GLY A 300 51.22 -13.75 5.08
CA GLY A 300 51.93 -13.67 3.80
C GLY A 300 51.06 -13.67 2.54
N ALA A 301 49.74 -13.81 2.66
CA ALA A 301 48.82 -13.64 1.52
C ALA A 301 48.68 -12.16 1.08
N GLU A 302 48.25 -11.96 -0.17
CA GLU A 302 47.97 -10.62 -0.71
C GLU A 302 46.94 -9.88 0.15
N PRO A 303 47.05 -8.54 0.29
CA PRO A 303 46.05 -7.74 0.96
C PRO A 303 44.72 -7.82 0.20
N ARG A 304 43.60 -7.76 0.95
CA ARG A 304 42.26 -7.93 0.38
C ARG A 304 41.56 -6.60 0.19
N ILE A 305 40.76 -6.51 -0.89
CA ILE A 305 39.71 -5.49 -1.03
C ILE A 305 38.38 -6.23 -0.97
N ILE A 306 37.63 -6.01 0.11
CA ILE A 306 36.36 -6.69 0.37
C ILE A 306 35.24 -5.71 0.11
N VAL A 307 34.43 -5.95 -0.94
CA VAL A 307 33.26 -5.15 -1.26
C VAL A 307 32.04 -5.76 -0.57
N THR A 308 31.32 -4.96 0.20
CA THR A 308 30.25 -5.45 1.07
C THR A 308 29.02 -4.56 1.08
N THR A 309 27.90 -5.13 1.50
CA THR A 309 26.72 -4.37 1.88
C THR A 309 26.77 -3.97 3.37
N SER A 310 25.66 -3.44 3.92
CA SER A 310 25.50 -3.22 5.36
C SER A 310 25.71 -4.46 6.24
N LEU A 311 25.91 -5.65 5.64
CA LEU A 311 26.21 -6.90 6.36
C LEU A 311 27.46 -6.78 7.23
N ALA A 312 28.48 -6.05 6.76
CA ALA A 312 29.71 -5.82 7.52
C ALA A 312 29.67 -4.54 8.38
N GLU A 313 28.52 -3.87 8.49
CA GLU A 313 28.36 -2.63 9.27
C GLU A 313 28.29 -2.89 10.78
N SER A 314 27.52 -3.88 11.24
CA SER A 314 27.30 -4.20 12.65
C SER A 314 27.69 -5.64 12.99
N SER A 315 27.07 -6.60 12.38
CA SER A 315 27.00 -8.00 12.83
C SER A 315 28.20 -8.88 12.50
N LEU A 316 29.12 -8.48 11.59
CA LEU A 316 30.28 -9.27 11.19
C LEU A 316 31.59 -8.53 11.42
N THR A 317 32.58 -9.23 11.94
CA THR A 317 33.94 -8.70 12.09
C THR A 317 34.85 -9.30 11.02
N VAL A 318 35.39 -8.43 10.16
CA VAL A 318 36.44 -8.80 9.20
C VAL A 318 37.80 -8.38 9.79
N PRO A 319 38.66 -9.34 10.13
CA PRO A 319 39.96 -9.00 10.70
C PRO A 319 40.89 -8.36 9.67
N GLY A 320 41.77 -7.49 10.13
CA GLY A 320 42.84 -6.91 9.32
C GLY A 320 42.47 -5.65 8.56
N VAL A 321 41.20 -5.15 8.65
CA VAL A 321 40.75 -3.93 7.99
C VAL A 321 41.44 -2.70 8.58
N ARG A 322 41.99 -1.83 7.69
CA ARG A 322 42.62 -0.54 8.04
C ARG A 322 42.07 0.60 7.19
N LEU A 323 41.46 0.30 6.06
CA LEU A 323 40.82 1.27 5.20
C LEU A 323 39.34 0.94 5.02
N VAL A 324 38.50 1.92 5.18
CA VAL A 324 37.09 1.87 4.79
C VAL A 324 36.84 2.87 3.66
N VAL A 325 36.21 2.42 2.58
CA VAL A 325 35.69 3.29 1.53
C VAL A 325 34.18 3.20 1.57
N ASP A 326 33.51 4.31 1.89
CA ASP A 326 32.07 4.33 2.09
C ASP A 326 31.38 5.11 0.96
N SER A 327 30.50 4.42 0.20
CA SER A 327 29.65 5.08 -0.78
C SER A 327 28.66 6.09 -0.14
N CYS A 328 28.47 6.03 1.18
CA CYS A 328 27.46 6.76 1.94
C CYS A 328 26.03 6.58 1.36
N LEU A 329 25.76 5.38 0.81
CA LEU A 329 24.44 4.95 0.37
C LEU A 329 23.97 3.75 1.20
N SER A 330 22.66 3.66 1.39
CA SER A 330 21.99 2.51 2.02
C SER A 330 20.77 2.12 1.22
N ARG A 331 20.36 0.86 1.36
CA ARG A 331 19.12 0.34 0.78
C ARG A 331 18.21 -0.11 1.91
N PHE A 332 16.99 0.35 1.90
CA PHE A 332 16.00 0.04 2.93
C PHE A 332 14.62 -0.19 2.30
N PRO A 333 13.74 -0.97 2.95
CA PRO A 333 12.37 -1.12 2.50
C PRO A 333 11.62 0.22 2.59
N GLN A 334 10.84 0.53 1.57
CA GLN A 334 9.93 1.67 1.55
C GLN A 334 8.61 1.24 0.93
N ARG A 335 7.52 1.62 1.59
CA ARG A 335 6.17 1.41 1.13
C ARG A 335 5.66 2.63 0.36
N ASP A 336 4.91 2.38 -0.71
CA ASP A 336 4.12 3.36 -1.44
C ASP A 336 2.65 3.10 -1.13
N SER A 337 2.13 3.78 -0.11
CA SER A 337 0.74 3.63 0.34
C SER A 337 -0.27 3.99 -0.76
N GLY A 338 0.01 5.00 -1.58
CA GLY A 338 -0.88 5.41 -2.67
C GLY A 338 -1.05 4.36 -3.78
N ARG A 339 -0.18 3.33 -3.84
CA ARG A 339 -0.21 2.27 -4.86
C ARG A 339 -0.21 0.86 -4.29
N GLY A 340 -0.23 0.70 -2.97
CA GLY A 340 -0.18 -0.60 -2.31
C GLY A 340 1.09 -1.41 -2.64
N MET A 341 2.23 -0.74 -2.89
CA MET A 341 3.48 -1.37 -3.30
C MET A 341 4.56 -1.17 -2.26
N SER A 342 5.29 -2.21 -1.92
CA SER A 342 6.52 -2.16 -1.14
C SER A 342 7.71 -2.45 -2.04
N GLY A 343 8.83 -1.79 -1.79
CA GLY A 343 10.05 -1.99 -2.57
C GLY A 343 11.29 -1.54 -1.81
N LEU A 344 12.47 -1.93 -2.31
CA LEU A 344 13.74 -1.48 -1.76
C LEU A 344 14.19 -0.19 -2.47
N VAL A 345 14.39 0.86 -1.68
CA VAL A 345 14.88 2.16 -2.17
C VAL A 345 16.33 2.36 -1.75
N THR A 346 17.15 2.89 -2.66
CA THR A 346 18.53 3.30 -2.36
C THR A 346 18.56 4.81 -2.15
N ALA A 347 19.06 5.24 -0.99
CA ALA A 347 19.22 6.65 -0.66
C ALA A 347 20.51 6.90 0.15
N GLY A 348 20.74 8.14 0.57
CA GLY A 348 21.86 8.49 1.44
C GLY A 348 21.79 7.72 2.76
N ALA A 349 22.91 7.15 3.18
CA ALA A 349 23.01 6.47 4.47
C ALA A 349 22.95 7.47 5.63
N ALA A 350 22.37 7.05 6.76
CA ALA A 350 22.37 7.85 7.98
C ALA A 350 23.79 8.02 8.52
N ARG A 351 24.03 9.12 9.23
CA ARG A 351 25.35 9.45 9.82
C ARG A 351 25.81 8.35 10.78
N SER A 352 24.92 7.81 11.62
CA SER A 352 25.26 6.73 12.55
C SER A 352 25.73 5.47 11.82
N SER A 353 25.11 5.07 10.71
CA SER A 353 25.57 3.97 9.85
C SER A 353 26.96 4.25 9.28
N CYS A 354 27.18 5.45 8.74
CA CYS A 354 28.51 5.84 8.22
C CYS A 354 29.59 5.83 9.32
N VAL A 355 29.26 6.22 10.56
CA VAL A 355 30.17 6.15 11.71
C VAL A 355 30.49 4.69 12.07
N GLN A 356 29.50 3.81 12.11
CA GLN A 356 29.72 2.37 12.37
C GLN A 356 30.58 1.72 11.30
N ARG A 357 30.37 2.05 10.01
CA ARG A 357 31.20 1.60 8.88
C ARG A 357 32.64 2.06 9.05
N ALA A 358 32.86 3.35 9.35
CA ALA A 358 34.18 3.92 9.60
C ALA A 358 34.91 3.22 10.76
N GLY A 359 34.20 2.91 11.85
CA GLY A 359 34.72 2.19 13.00
C GLY A 359 35.29 0.78 12.67
N ARG A 360 34.96 0.22 11.49
CA ARG A 360 35.55 -1.05 11.05
C ARG A 360 37.04 -0.93 10.76
N ALA A 361 37.54 0.26 10.37
CA ALA A 361 38.96 0.50 10.12
C ALA A 361 39.80 0.58 11.40
N THR A 362 39.18 0.94 12.54
CA THR A 362 39.87 1.24 13.80
C THR A 362 39.81 0.12 14.84
N ARG A 363 39.28 -1.08 14.50
CA ARG A 363 39.12 -2.16 15.49
C ARG A 363 40.43 -2.75 16.04
N GLN A 364 41.47 -2.78 15.23
CA GLN A 364 42.74 -3.44 15.56
C GLN A 364 43.95 -2.48 15.48
N GLY A 365 43.72 -1.17 15.39
CA GLY A 365 44.72 -0.13 15.30
C GLY A 365 44.25 1.09 14.52
N PRO A 366 45.10 2.12 14.33
CA PRO A 366 44.72 3.32 13.56
C PRO A 366 44.20 2.99 12.18
N GLY A 367 43.17 3.71 11.73
CA GLY A 367 42.49 3.44 10.47
C GLY A 367 42.14 4.70 9.69
N VAL A 368 41.74 4.49 8.44
CA VAL A 368 41.34 5.57 7.53
C VAL A 368 39.95 5.26 6.98
N VAL A 369 39.11 6.28 6.89
CA VAL A 369 37.86 6.22 6.13
C VAL A 369 37.89 7.23 4.99
N ILE A 370 37.49 6.82 3.79
CA ILE A 370 37.28 7.68 2.63
C ILE A 370 35.79 7.68 2.32
N ARG A 371 35.11 8.82 2.46
CA ARG A 371 33.71 9.00 2.17
C ARG A 371 33.53 9.50 0.72
N CYS A 372 32.80 8.74 -0.10
CA CYS A 372 32.53 9.10 -1.50
C CYS A 372 31.41 10.15 -1.63
N VAL A 373 31.44 11.16 -0.78
CA VAL A 373 30.49 12.26 -0.69
C VAL A 373 31.21 13.48 -0.15
N ASP A 374 30.70 14.67 -0.42
CA ASP A 374 31.19 15.90 0.21
C ASP A 374 30.70 16.04 1.66
N GLU A 375 31.42 16.81 2.45
CA GLU A 375 31.16 17.02 3.87
C GLU A 375 29.80 17.65 4.13
N ARG A 376 29.34 18.54 3.26
CA ARG A 376 28.03 19.22 3.37
C ARG A 376 26.87 18.22 3.18
N THR A 377 26.95 17.39 2.17
CA THR A 377 25.97 16.32 1.92
C THR A 377 25.92 15.31 3.07
N TYR A 378 27.09 14.97 3.63
CA TYR A 378 27.16 14.10 4.81
C TYR A 378 26.54 14.76 6.05
N ALA A 379 26.82 16.02 6.31
CA ALA A 379 26.27 16.76 7.44
C ALA A 379 24.74 16.90 7.37
N ALA A 380 24.20 17.01 6.16
CA ALA A 380 22.75 17.08 5.90
C ALA A 380 22.05 15.71 5.98
N ALA A 381 22.79 14.60 6.05
CA ALA A 381 22.20 13.27 6.16
C ALA A 381 21.48 13.07 7.52
N PRO A 382 20.41 12.24 7.58
CA PRO A 382 19.74 11.92 8.83
C PRO A 382 20.73 11.43 9.90
N ALA A 383 20.50 11.80 11.14
CA ALA A 383 21.37 11.37 12.24
C ALA A 383 21.34 9.83 12.42
N ARG A 384 20.15 9.23 12.30
CA ARG A 384 19.88 7.79 12.47
C ARG A 384 19.03 7.26 11.32
N PRO A 385 19.09 5.93 11.03
CA PRO A 385 18.15 5.29 10.11
C PRO A 385 16.71 5.44 10.61
N THR A 386 15.77 5.57 9.68
CA THR A 386 14.35 5.45 10.02
C THR A 386 14.08 4.03 10.51
N PRO A 387 13.42 3.82 11.65
CA PRO A 387 13.04 2.48 12.11
C PRO A 387 12.23 1.72 11.05
N GLU A 388 12.47 0.43 10.91
CA GLU A 388 11.80 -0.38 9.89
C GLU A 388 10.29 -0.43 10.10
N ILE A 389 9.82 -0.37 11.35
CA ILE A 389 8.40 -0.29 11.71
C ILE A 389 7.66 0.87 11.01
N ALA A 390 8.36 1.96 10.70
CA ALA A 390 7.78 3.12 10.02
C ALA A 390 7.74 3.00 8.49
N THR A 391 8.45 2.03 7.90
CA THR A 391 8.66 1.97 6.44
C THR A 391 8.31 0.63 5.80
N ALA A 392 8.21 -0.45 6.59
CA ALA A 392 7.93 -1.79 6.11
C ALA A 392 6.44 -2.04 5.83
N ASP A 393 6.15 -3.12 5.09
CA ASP A 393 4.82 -3.73 5.05
C ASP A 393 4.53 -4.39 6.40
N LEU A 394 3.41 -4.07 7.01
CA LEU A 394 3.08 -4.52 8.36
C LEU A 394 2.20 -5.78 8.39
N ALA A 395 1.87 -6.41 7.26
CA ALA A 395 0.92 -7.55 7.25
C ALA A 395 1.41 -8.75 8.10
N ASP A 396 2.71 -9.14 7.99
CA ASP A 396 3.27 -10.23 8.83
C ASP A 396 3.31 -9.83 10.31
N ALA A 397 3.71 -8.60 10.61
CA ALA A 397 3.73 -8.05 11.96
C ALA A 397 2.33 -7.98 12.59
N ALA A 398 1.35 -7.48 11.86
CA ALA A 398 -0.03 -7.37 12.31
C ALA A 398 -0.65 -8.75 12.57
N LEU A 399 -0.34 -9.75 11.72
CA LEU A 399 -0.79 -11.13 11.93
C LEU A 399 -0.15 -11.76 13.18
N LEU A 400 1.16 -11.55 13.38
CA LEU A 400 1.85 -12.01 14.58
C LEU A 400 1.21 -11.42 15.85
N LEU A 401 0.94 -10.13 15.85
CA LEU A 401 0.29 -9.42 16.96
C LEU A 401 -1.15 -9.90 17.19
N ALA A 402 -1.91 -10.13 16.13
CA ALA A 402 -3.26 -10.70 16.21
C ALA A 402 -3.25 -12.13 16.81
N CYS A 403 -2.28 -12.97 16.39
CA CYS A 403 -2.08 -14.32 16.93
C CYS A 403 -1.64 -14.30 18.39
N TRP A 404 -0.87 -13.32 18.79
CA TRP A 404 -0.45 -13.12 20.20
C TRP A 404 -1.60 -12.71 21.11
N GLY A 405 -2.65 -12.07 20.57
CA GLY A 405 -3.78 -11.54 21.33
C GLY A 405 -3.73 -10.03 21.54
N ALA A 406 -2.79 -9.34 20.86
CA ALA A 406 -2.63 -7.89 20.90
C ALA A 406 -2.82 -7.29 19.49
N PRO A 407 -4.04 -7.34 18.91
CA PRO A 407 -4.29 -6.84 17.57
C PRO A 407 -3.88 -5.37 17.45
N GLY A 408 -3.11 -5.06 16.40
CA GLY A 408 -2.58 -3.71 16.21
C GLY A 408 -1.54 -3.26 17.24
N GLY A 409 -1.06 -4.16 18.11
CA GLY A 409 -0.11 -3.84 19.18
C GLY A 409 -0.74 -3.22 20.40
N THR A 410 -2.08 -3.33 20.55
CA THR A 410 -2.82 -2.76 21.68
C THR A 410 -2.34 -3.37 23.00
N GLY A 411 -1.97 -2.54 23.95
CA GLY A 411 -1.48 -2.95 25.27
C GLY A 411 0.03 -3.22 25.34
N LEU A 412 0.72 -3.37 24.21
CA LEU A 412 2.17 -3.63 24.19
C LEU A 412 2.98 -2.34 24.34
N ARG A 413 4.07 -2.41 25.09
CA ARG A 413 5.10 -1.36 25.14
C ARG A 413 6.05 -1.54 23.98
N LEU A 414 5.87 -0.78 22.89
CA LEU A 414 6.76 -0.77 21.75
C LEU A 414 7.71 0.42 21.79
N LEU A 415 8.90 0.28 21.19
CA LEU A 415 9.84 1.39 21.04
C LEU A 415 9.26 2.54 20.21
N ASP A 416 8.56 2.24 19.13
CA ASP A 416 7.76 3.17 18.34
C ASP A 416 6.39 2.54 18.04
N PRO A 417 5.29 3.32 17.99
CA PRO A 417 3.98 2.81 17.62
C PRO A 417 3.95 2.41 16.15
N LEU A 418 3.10 1.45 15.81
CA LEU A 418 2.81 1.13 14.41
C LEU A 418 2.10 2.32 13.75
N PRO A 419 2.54 2.79 12.57
CA PRO A 419 1.86 3.87 11.85
C PRO A 419 0.42 3.48 11.49
N SER A 420 -0.54 4.34 11.84
CA SER A 420 -1.99 4.06 11.70
C SER A 420 -2.40 3.67 10.27
N ASP A 421 -1.89 4.41 9.28
CA ASP A 421 -2.23 4.17 7.87
C ASP A 421 -1.69 2.82 7.38
N ALA A 422 -0.42 2.50 7.73
CA ALA A 422 0.21 1.23 7.37
C ALA A 422 -0.46 0.05 8.08
N LEU A 423 -0.85 0.24 9.33
CA LEU A 423 -1.57 -0.76 10.12
C LEU A 423 -2.99 -0.99 9.55
N GLY A 424 -3.73 0.06 9.24
CA GLY A 424 -5.06 -0.05 8.63
C GLY A 424 -5.06 -0.81 7.31
N GLU A 425 -4.07 -0.55 6.43
CA GLU A 425 -3.92 -1.32 5.21
C GLU A 425 -3.52 -2.79 5.47
N ALA A 426 -2.64 -3.05 6.45
CA ALA A 426 -2.27 -4.41 6.84
C ALA A 426 -3.48 -5.18 7.40
N GLN A 427 -4.30 -4.55 8.22
CA GLN A 427 -5.54 -5.12 8.76
C GLN A 427 -6.55 -5.44 7.65
N THR A 428 -6.75 -4.53 6.70
CA THR A 428 -7.59 -4.78 5.52
C THR A 428 -7.10 -6.02 4.75
N VAL A 429 -5.81 -6.10 4.48
CA VAL A 429 -5.23 -7.27 3.81
C VAL A 429 -5.46 -8.55 4.60
N LEU A 430 -5.26 -8.55 5.92
CA LEU A 430 -5.46 -9.74 6.76
C LEU A 430 -6.93 -10.15 6.84
N HIS A 431 -7.83 -9.20 6.89
CA HIS A 431 -9.28 -9.46 6.82
C HIS A 431 -9.67 -10.09 5.47
N ASP A 432 -9.20 -9.52 4.34
CA ASP A 432 -9.44 -10.05 2.99
C ASP A 432 -8.85 -11.47 2.81
N LEU A 433 -7.77 -11.79 3.52
CA LEU A 433 -7.19 -13.13 3.57
C LEU A 433 -7.97 -14.09 4.49
N GLY A 434 -8.99 -13.63 5.21
CA GLY A 434 -9.66 -14.38 6.26
C GLY A 434 -8.77 -14.70 7.48
N ALA A 435 -7.64 -14.01 7.60
CA ALA A 435 -6.67 -14.23 8.67
C ALA A 435 -7.06 -13.57 10.00
N THR A 436 -7.87 -12.51 9.92
CA THR A 436 -8.44 -11.83 11.10
C THR A 436 -9.94 -11.66 10.96
N ASP A 437 -10.63 -11.57 12.08
CA ASP A 437 -12.04 -11.21 12.17
C ASP A 437 -12.23 -9.67 12.18
N ASP A 438 -13.49 -9.22 12.28
CA ASP A 438 -13.85 -7.79 12.29
C ASP A 438 -13.24 -7.02 13.48
N ASP A 439 -12.92 -7.71 14.59
CA ASP A 439 -12.23 -7.15 15.76
C ASP A 439 -10.70 -7.16 15.61
N GLY A 440 -10.17 -7.63 14.48
CA GLY A 440 -8.74 -7.76 14.21
C GLY A 440 -8.06 -8.93 14.92
N ARG A 441 -8.82 -9.86 15.52
CA ARG A 441 -8.27 -11.05 16.17
C ARG A 441 -7.98 -12.14 15.15
N ALA A 442 -6.92 -12.92 15.41
CA ALA A 442 -6.56 -14.02 14.52
C ALA A 442 -7.60 -15.12 14.48
N THR A 443 -8.04 -15.48 13.28
CA THR A 443 -8.89 -16.64 13.01
C THR A 443 -8.10 -17.95 13.11
N THR A 444 -8.75 -19.10 12.95
CA THR A 444 -8.07 -20.40 12.80
C THR A 444 -7.16 -20.41 11.58
N GLU A 445 -7.63 -19.85 10.46
CA GLU A 445 -6.89 -19.69 9.22
C GLU A 445 -5.70 -18.78 9.43
N GLY A 446 -5.87 -17.63 10.10
CA GLY A 446 -4.79 -16.71 10.45
C GLY A 446 -3.66 -17.36 11.25
N ARG A 447 -4.02 -18.18 12.25
CA ARG A 447 -3.02 -18.94 13.02
C ARG A 447 -2.28 -19.97 12.16
N ALA A 448 -2.96 -20.59 11.20
CA ALA A 448 -2.32 -21.50 10.25
C ALA A 448 -1.35 -20.77 9.33
N LEU A 449 -1.73 -19.57 8.83
CA LEU A 449 -0.86 -18.73 8.00
C LEU A 449 0.39 -18.26 8.78
N ALA A 450 0.25 -17.82 10.02
CA ALA A 450 1.35 -17.34 10.86
C ALA A 450 2.46 -18.38 11.13
N ARG A 451 2.12 -19.68 11.08
CA ARG A 451 3.08 -20.78 11.22
C ARG A 451 4.00 -20.96 10.01
N ILE A 452 3.56 -20.51 8.85
CA ILE A 452 4.33 -20.60 7.62
C ILE A 452 5.31 -19.41 7.56
N PRO A 453 6.62 -19.64 7.45
CA PRO A 453 7.60 -18.56 7.56
C PRO A 453 7.80 -17.81 6.23
N VAL A 454 6.71 -17.24 5.71
CA VAL A 454 6.64 -16.36 4.54
C VAL A 454 5.57 -15.29 4.78
N ASP A 455 5.50 -14.29 3.93
CA ASP A 455 4.42 -13.28 3.94
C ASP A 455 3.03 -13.97 3.98
N PRO A 456 2.06 -13.48 4.76
CA PRO A 456 0.72 -14.09 4.89
C PRO A 456 0.01 -14.33 3.55
N ARG A 457 0.20 -13.43 2.58
CA ARG A 457 -0.36 -13.58 1.23
C ARG A 457 0.22 -14.79 0.50
N LEU A 458 1.54 -15.00 0.64
CA LEU A 458 2.26 -16.16 0.08
C LEU A 458 1.91 -17.45 0.84
N ALA A 459 1.68 -17.36 2.15
CA ALA A 459 1.25 -18.49 2.96
C ALA A 459 -0.13 -19.00 2.52
N ARG A 460 -1.10 -18.08 2.29
CA ARG A 460 -2.41 -18.43 1.71
C ARG A 460 -2.26 -19.08 0.34
N ALA A 461 -1.45 -18.48 -0.55
CA ALA A 461 -1.22 -19.02 -1.88
C ALA A 461 -0.57 -20.42 -1.86
N LEU A 462 0.26 -20.73 -0.85
CA LEU A 462 0.81 -22.06 -0.64
C LEU A 462 -0.28 -23.05 -0.27
N ILE A 463 -1.16 -22.71 0.67
CA ILE A 463 -2.21 -23.60 1.16
C ILE A 463 -3.23 -23.87 0.04
N GLU A 464 -3.88 -22.82 -0.48
CA GLU A 464 -4.93 -22.92 -1.52
C GLU A 464 -4.35 -23.41 -2.86
N GLY A 465 -3.17 -22.91 -3.24
CA GLY A 465 -2.50 -23.35 -4.46
C GLY A 465 -2.13 -24.83 -4.41
N THR A 466 -1.81 -25.40 -3.24
CA THR A 466 -1.54 -26.82 -3.08
C THR A 466 -2.75 -27.68 -3.46
N GLU A 467 -3.93 -27.24 -3.10
CA GLU A 467 -5.18 -27.96 -3.43
C GLU A 467 -5.51 -27.88 -4.94
N LEU A 468 -5.17 -26.77 -5.57
CA LEU A 468 -5.58 -26.45 -6.96
C LEU A 468 -4.54 -26.93 -8.00
N VAL A 469 -3.25 -26.69 -7.76
CA VAL A 469 -2.18 -26.98 -8.74
C VAL A 469 -1.14 -27.97 -8.22
N GLY A 470 -1.27 -28.43 -6.98
CA GLY A 470 -0.37 -29.37 -6.32
C GLY A 470 0.78 -28.70 -5.57
N ALA A 471 1.24 -29.40 -4.54
CA ALA A 471 2.25 -28.87 -3.59
C ALA A 471 3.59 -28.52 -4.23
N GLU A 472 4.00 -29.24 -5.29
CA GLU A 472 5.27 -28.99 -5.98
C GLU A 472 5.30 -27.63 -6.68
N LEU A 473 4.26 -27.30 -7.45
CA LEU A 473 4.21 -26.02 -8.14
C LEU A 473 3.97 -24.88 -7.15
N ALA A 474 3.01 -25.03 -6.23
CA ALA A 474 2.68 -24.02 -5.25
C ALA A 474 3.91 -23.64 -4.39
N SER A 475 4.61 -24.64 -3.83
CA SER A 475 5.83 -24.40 -3.06
C SER A 475 6.96 -23.81 -3.90
N GLY A 476 7.09 -24.21 -5.17
CA GLY A 476 8.10 -23.67 -6.09
C GLY A 476 7.87 -22.19 -6.42
N VAL A 477 6.63 -21.79 -6.68
CA VAL A 477 6.25 -20.37 -6.91
C VAL A 477 6.50 -19.56 -5.64
N VAL A 478 6.00 -20.01 -4.49
CA VAL A 478 6.15 -19.31 -3.21
C VAL A 478 7.62 -19.19 -2.80
N ALA A 479 8.44 -20.23 -3.02
CA ALA A 479 9.88 -20.20 -2.74
C ALA A 479 10.62 -19.16 -3.61
N LEU A 480 10.22 -19.01 -4.87
CA LEU A 480 10.79 -18.01 -5.76
C LEU A 480 10.40 -16.59 -5.35
N LEU A 481 9.12 -16.37 -5.04
CA LEU A 481 8.60 -15.04 -4.69
C LEU A 481 9.01 -14.59 -3.28
N GLY A 482 9.12 -15.51 -2.33
CA GLY A 482 9.58 -15.24 -0.96
C GLY A 482 11.09 -15.20 -0.79
N GLY A 483 11.86 -15.40 -1.87
CA GLY A 483 13.32 -15.42 -1.90
C GLY A 483 13.93 -14.20 -2.61
N ASP A 484 15.27 -14.14 -2.59
CA ASP A 484 16.06 -13.06 -3.22
C ASP A 484 16.48 -13.39 -4.67
N ILE A 485 15.86 -14.37 -5.30
CA ILE A 485 16.24 -14.82 -6.64
C ILE A 485 15.60 -13.89 -7.67
N ARG A 486 16.45 -13.33 -8.53
CA ARG A 486 15.97 -12.46 -9.62
C ARG A 486 15.18 -13.25 -10.65
N VAL A 487 14.03 -12.73 -11.05
CA VAL A 487 13.20 -13.26 -12.13
C VAL A 487 13.60 -12.60 -13.46
N PRO A 488 14.27 -13.34 -14.37
CA PRO A 488 14.62 -12.79 -15.68
C PRO A 488 13.34 -12.45 -16.47
N ASP A 489 13.41 -11.36 -17.24
CA ASP A 489 12.31 -10.88 -18.09
C ASP A 489 10.94 -10.77 -17.39
N ALA A 490 10.95 -10.69 -16.05
CA ALA A 490 9.77 -10.68 -15.18
C ALA A 490 8.91 -11.96 -15.26
N ASP A 491 9.34 -13.01 -15.95
CA ASP A 491 8.56 -14.22 -16.17
C ASP A 491 8.85 -15.30 -15.12
N VAL A 492 7.93 -15.45 -14.15
CA VAL A 492 8.01 -16.42 -13.06
C VAL A 492 7.94 -17.85 -13.57
N ALA A 493 7.10 -18.13 -14.54
CA ALA A 493 6.94 -19.46 -15.09
C ALA A 493 8.23 -19.94 -15.80
N ALA A 494 8.81 -19.09 -16.64
CA ALA A 494 10.07 -19.35 -17.30
C ALA A 494 11.24 -19.51 -16.29
N ALA A 495 11.25 -18.68 -15.23
CA ALA A 495 12.26 -18.77 -14.16
C ALA A 495 12.17 -20.10 -13.42
N ILE A 496 10.98 -20.60 -13.09
CA ILE A 496 10.80 -21.91 -12.44
C ILE A 496 11.30 -23.05 -13.33
N VAL A 497 11.01 -23.01 -14.64
CA VAL A 497 11.54 -24.00 -15.60
C VAL A 497 13.08 -24.01 -15.59
N ALA A 498 13.69 -22.82 -15.64
CA ALA A 498 15.13 -22.68 -15.62
C ALA A 498 15.74 -23.18 -14.31
N LEU A 499 15.12 -22.89 -13.14
CA LEU A 499 15.58 -23.34 -11.83
C LEU A 499 15.45 -24.86 -11.66
N ARG A 500 14.40 -25.50 -12.16
CA ARG A 500 14.20 -26.96 -12.16
C ARG A 500 15.29 -27.71 -12.96
N GLY A 501 15.71 -27.12 -14.10
CA GLY A 501 16.76 -27.70 -14.94
C GLY A 501 18.19 -27.30 -14.53
N GLY A 502 18.33 -26.31 -13.65
CA GLY A 502 19.62 -25.70 -13.30
C GLY A 502 20.38 -26.48 -12.23
N ARG A 503 21.74 -26.34 -12.26
CA ARG A 503 22.67 -26.91 -11.25
C ARG A 503 23.41 -25.82 -10.47
N GLY A 504 23.10 -24.55 -10.68
CA GLY A 504 23.73 -23.39 -10.06
C GLY A 504 23.35 -23.20 -8.58
N PRO A 505 23.98 -22.25 -7.90
CA PRO A 505 23.68 -21.96 -6.49
C PRO A 505 22.23 -21.52 -6.27
N ASP A 506 21.65 -20.74 -7.19
CA ASP A 506 20.27 -20.26 -7.11
C ASP A 506 19.27 -21.42 -7.25
N ALA A 507 19.51 -22.34 -8.18
CA ALA A 507 18.66 -23.51 -8.37
C ALA A 507 18.63 -24.40 -7.12
N ARG A 508 19.80 -24.60 -6.47
CA ARG A 508 19.88 -25.36 -5.22
C ARG A 508 19.13 -24.67 -4.09
N ARG A 509 19.36 -23.39 -3.88
CA ARG A 509 18.68 -22.61 -2.82
C ARG A 509 17.16 -22.59 -3.03
N TRP A 510 16.71 -22.41 -4.26
CA TRP A 510 15.29 -22.48 -4.60
C TRP A 510 14.70 -23.85 -4.30
N ALA A 511 15.38 -24.94 -4.68
CA ALA A 511 14.90 -26.28 -4.45
C ALA A 511 14.81 -26.65 -2.96
N GLU A 512 15.82 -26.25 -2.16
CA GLU A 512 15.84 -26.43 -0.71
C GLU A 512 14.70 -25.68 -0.04
N GLU A 513 14.44 -24.44 -0.45
CA GLU A 513 13.35 -23.62 0.08
C GLU A 513 11.98 -24.15 -0.35
N ALA A 514 11.81 -24.56 -1.62
CA ALA A 514 10.57 -25.16 -2.10
C ALA A 514 10.25 -26.46 -1.35
N GLU A 515 11.27 -27.32 -1.11
CA GLU A 515 11.10 -28.55 -0.33
C GLU A 515 10.73 -28.26 1.13
N ARG A 516 11.34 -27.22 1.73
CA ARG A 516 11.00 -26.78 3.08
C ARG A 516 9.55 -26.31 3.17
N LEU A 517 9.11 -25.46 2.23
CA LEU A 517 7.74 -24.95 2.17
C LEU A 517 6.71 -26.05 1.89
N ARG A 518 7.09 -27.07 1.10
CA ARG A 518 6.22 -28.21 0.83
C ARG A 518 5.79 -28.97 2.09
N ARG A 519 6.59 -28.93 3.18
CA ARG A 519 6.22 -29.54 4.46
C ARG A 519 5.06 -28.85 5.18
N PHE A 520 4.78 -27.58 4.85
CA PHE A 520 3.65 -26.83 5.35
C PHE A 520 2.41 -26.95 4.44
N ALA A 521 2.58 -27.51 3.23
CA ALA A 521 1.48 -27.73 2.33
C ALA A 521 0.50 -28.77 2.90
N PRO A 522 -0.83 -28.56 2.80
CA PRO A 522 -1.80 -29.56 3.25
C PRO A 522 -1.54 -30.90 2.56
N ALA A 523 -1.66 -31.99 3.30
CA ALA A 523 -1.60 -33.32 2.70
C ALA A 523 -2.69 -33.41 1.63
N SER A 524 -2.33 -33.64 0.37
CA SER A 524 -3.29 -33.87 -0.70
C SER A 524 -4.27 -34.94 -0.25
N ARG A 525 -5.58 -34.63 -0.22
CA ARG A 525 -6.63 -35.62 0.00
C ARG A 525 -6.58 -36.60 -1.16
N GLY A 526 -5.72 -37.61 -1.03
CA GLY A 526 -5.62 -38.73 -1.94
C GLY A 526 -6.94 -39.43 -1.96
N SER A 527 -7.53 -39.54 -3.15
CA SER A 527 -8.66 -40.46 -3.44
C SER A 527 -8.27 -41.82 -2.91
N GLY A 528 -9.04 -42.31 -1.93
CA GLY A 528 -8.83 -43.61 -1.31
C GLY A 528 -8.77 -44.70 -2.32
N ARG A 529 -7.65 -45.41 -2.34
CA ARG A 529 -7.56 -46.76 -2.88
C ARG A 529 -6.79 -47.64 -1.87
N ASN A 530 -7.59 -48.48 -1.20
CA ASN A 530 -7.24 -49.70 -0.51
C ASN A 530 -6.05 -49.66 0.47
N GLY A 531 -6.39 -49.32 1.71
CA GLY A 531 -5.58 -49.64 2.87
C GLY A 531 -5.82 -51.09 3.32
N ARG A 532 -4.82 -51.87 3.37
CA ARG A 532 -4.76 -52.99 4.30
C ARG A 532 -4.31 -52.45 5.64
N GLY A 533 -5.16 -52.69 6.64
CA GLY A 533 -4.92 -52.26 8.00
C GLY A 533 -3.70 -52.91 8.64
N SER A 534 -3.08 -52.17 9.52
CA SER A 534 -2.36 -52.69 10.69
C SER A 534 -3.04 -52.07 11.91
N ALA A 535 -3.78 -52.88 12.60
CA ALA A 535 -4.40 -52.56 13.87
C ALA A 535 -3.33 -52.68 14.95
N ALA A 536 -3.20 -51.65 15.80
CA ALA A 536 -2.56 -51.74 17.08
C ALA A 536 -3.62 -52.21 18.10
N GLU A 537 -3.29 -53.27 18.79
CA GLU A 537 -4.12 -53.94 19.81
C GLU A 537 -4.38 -53.09 21.02
N THR A 538 -5.62 -53.22 21.56
CA THR A 538 -5.90 -53.13 23.00
C THR A 538 -6.85 -54.23 23.39
N PRO A 539 -6.67 -54.97 24.49
CA PRO A 539 -7.35 -56.22 24.80
C PRO A 539 -8.56 -56.01 25.69
N ALA A 540 -9.62 -56.81 25.50
CA ALA A 540 -10.32 -57.56 26.55
C ALA A 540 -11.65 -58.23 26.10
N ALA A 541 -11.67 -59.52 26.43
CA ALA A 541 -12.77 -60.39 26.91
C ALA A 541 -13.85 -60.90 25.97
N SER A 542 -13.73 -62.19 25.63
CA SER A 542 -14.64 -63.34 25.70
C SER A 542 -16.14 -63.16 25.34
N GLU A 543 -16.79 -63.96 24.50
CA GLU A 543 -17.09 -65.38 24.55
C GLU A 543 -17.91 -65.82 23.32
N THR A 544 -17.65 -67.02 22.86
CA THR A 544 -18.54 -68.10 22.35
C THR A 544 -19.37 -67.95 21.08
N GLY A 545 -19.16 -68.88 20.13
CA GLY A 545 -20.20 -69.43 19.27
C GLY A 545 -19.86 -69.63 17.78
N ALA A 546 -19.34 -70.79 17.38
CA ALA A 546 -19.25 -71.28 16.01
C ALA A 546 -20.58 -72.00 15.61
N PRO A 547 -20.76 -72.64 14.41
CA PRO A 547 -20.07 -72.61 13.12
C PRO A 547 -21.01 -72.68 11.88
N GLY A 548 -20.49 -72.64 10.66
CA GLY A 548 -21.24 -73.09 9.50
C GLY A 548 -20.70 -72.60 8.14
N ALA A 549 -19.94 -73.43 7.45
CA ALA A 549 -19.57 -73.37 6.05
C ALA A 549 -20.68 -74.06 5.20
N PRO A 550 -20.68 -74.20 3.83
CA PRO A 550 -19.58 -74.09 2.86
C PRO A 550 -19.95 -73.56 1.42
N THR A 551 -18.92 -73.30 0.64
CA THR A 551 -18.62 -73.57 -0.80
C THR A 551 -19.67 -73.43 -1.89
N LEU A 552 -19.29 -72.83 -3.09
CA LEU A 552 -19.05 -73.49 -4.37
C LEU A 552 -18.74 -72.48 -5.49
N HIS A 553 -17.69 -72.78 -6.19
CA HIS A 553 -17.24 -72.71 -7.56
C HIS A 553 -18.16 -72.26 -8.68
N SER A 554 -17.61 -71.47 -9.71
CA SER A 554 -17.12 -71.90 -11.02
C SER A 554 -17.00 -70.72 -12.00
N SER A 555 -15.85 -70.48 -12.56
CA SER A 555 -15.31 -70.85 -13.88
C SER A 555 -16.05 -70.26 -15.12
N GLY A 556 -15.26 -69.65 -15.99
CA GLY A 556 -15.49 -69.71 -17.44
C GLY A 556 -15.20 -68.43 -18.24
N ARG A 557 -13.98 -68.26 -18.74
CA ARG A 557 -13.50 -68.29 -20.14
C ARG A 557 -14.06 -67.32 -21.19
N ASN A 558 -13.15 -66.50 -21.74
CA ASN A 558 -12.86 -66.27 -23.20
C ASN A 558 -13.88 -65.63 -24.15
N GLY A 559 -13.38 -64.62 -24.87
CA GLY A 559 -13.90 -64.25 -26.21
C GLY A 559 -13.25 -62.94 -26.74
N ARG A 560 -12.47 -63.15 -27.79
CA ARG A 560 -11.78 -62.14 -28.64
C ARG A 560 -12.77 -61.49 -29.63
N GLY A 561 -12.40 -60.22 -30.11
CA GLY A 561 -12.86 -59.66 -31.41
C GLY A 561 -12.96 -58.17 -31.35
N SER A 562 -12.03 -57.41 -31.83
CA SER A 562 -11.81 -56.81 -33.16
C SER A 562 -12.78 -55.71 -33.59
N ALA A 563 -12.18 -54.50 -33.73
CA ALA A 563 -12.35 -53.50 -34.80
C ALA A 563 -13.46 -52.45 -34.73
N ALA A 564 -13.04 -51.25 -34.81
CA ALA A 564 -13.33 -50.13 -35.71
C ALA A 564 -14.42 -49.08 -35.36
N GLU A 565 -13.96 -47.87 -35.49
CA GLU A 565 -14.61 -46.64 -35.98
C GLU A 565 -15.37 -45.73 -35.00
N THR A 566 -14.81 -44.50 -34.95
CA THR A 566 -15.32 -43.20 -34.48
C THR A 566 -16.64 -42.78 -35.18
N PRO A 567 -17.50 -41.82 -34.72
CA PRO A 567 -17.11 -40.51 -34.22
C PRO A 567 -17.99 -39.87 -33.11
N ALA A 568 -17.38 -38.83 -32.49
CA ALA A 568 -17.91 -37.57 -31.95
C ALA A 568 -19.30 -37.54 -31.28
N THR A 569 -19.37 -37.08 -30.06
CA THR A 569 -19.96 -35.80 -29.60
C THR A 569 -20.09 -35.75 -28.07
N SER A 570 -19.75 -34.56 -27.55
CA SER A 570 -20.24 -33.95 -26.29
C SER A 570 -20.29 -34.79 -25.02
N GLU A 571 -19.37 -34.49 -24.12
CA GLU A 571 -19.52 -34.83 -22.69
C GLU A 571 -19.31 -33.65 -21.78
N THR A 572 -20.37 -33.30 -21.09
CA THR A 572 -20.37 -32.66 -19.80
C THR A 572 -19.62 -33.57 -18.81
N GLY A 573 -18.40 -33.21 -18.49
CA GLY A 573 -17.58 -33.92 -17.51
C GLY A 573 -17.69 -33.33 -16.13
N ALA A 574 -18.05 -34.14 -15.15
CA ALA A 574 -18.01 -33.90 -13.73
C ALA A 574 -16.58 -33.61 -13.23
N PRO A 575 -16.41 -32.82 -12.10
CA PRO A 575 -15.12 -32.48 -11.58
C PRO A 575 -14.54 -33.62 -10.71
N GLY A 576 -13.36 -34.12 -11.06
CA GLY A 576 -12.66 -35.03 -10.18
C GLY A 576 -11.53 -35.81 -10.79
N ALA A 577 -10.33 -35.28 -10.86
CA ALA A 577 -9.07 -36.01 -10.74
C ALA A 577 -7.95 -34.97 -10.72
N GLY A 578 -7.15 -34.91 -9.65
CA GLY A 578 -6.02 -33.98 -9.48
C GLY A 578 -5.09 -33.99 -10.68
N ARG A 579 -5.25 -32.97 -11.55
CA ARG A 579 -4.28 -32.61 -12.57
C ARG A 579 -3.02 -32.21 -11.84
N ARG A 580 -1.87 -32.81 -12.13
CA ARG A 580 -0.58 -32.22 -11.81
C ARG A 580 -0.50 -30.93 -12.61
N GLY A 581 -0.57 -29.79 -11.91
CA GLY A 581 -0.53 -28.46 -12.53
C GLY A 581 0.72 -28.29 -13.38
N GLY A 582 0.57 -27.84 -14.60
CA GLY A 582 1.68 -27.43 -15.46
C GLY A 582 2.30 -26.13 -14.92
N VAL A 583 3.49 -25.77 -15.37
CA VAL A 583 4.13 -24.47 -15.01
C VAL A 583 3.27 -23.30 -15.44
N ASP A 584 2.39 -23.49 -16.41
CA ASP A 584 1.41 -22.51 -16.90
C ASP A 584 0.39 -22.09 -15.81
N ASP A 585 0.23 -22.88 -14.75
CA ASP A 585 -0.65 -22.57 -13.61
C ASP A 585 0.04 -21.68 -12.53
N ALA A 586 1.30 -21.27 -12.73
CA ALA A 586 2.00 -20.37 -11.82
C ALA A 586 1.24 -19.04 -11.61
N GLY A 587 0.53 -18.57 -12.65
CA GLY A 587 -0.31 -17.38 -12.58
C GLY A 587 -1.44 -17.49 -11.57
N LEU A 588 -2.03 -18.67 -11.39
CA LEU A 588 -3.06 -18.89 -10.36
C LEU A 588 -2.48 -18.72 -8.95
N VAL A 589 -1.31 -19.32 -8.68
CA VAL A 589 -0.67 -19.20 -7.36
C VAL A 589 -0.33 -17.74 -7.02
N ILE A 590 0.16 -16.98 -8.02
CA ILE A 590 0.43 -15.54 -7.86
C ILE A 590 -0.89 -14.76 -7.64
N GLY A 591 -1.93 -15.07 -8.40
CA GLY A 591 -3.26 -14.46 -8.27
C GLY A 591 -3.86 -14.66 -6.88
N LEU A 592 -3.72 -15.86 -6.30
CA LEU A 592 -4.15 -16.17 -4.93
C LEU A 592 -3.37 -15.35 -3.88
N ALA A 593 -2.07 -15.12 -4.10
CA ALA A 593 -1.26 -14.29 -3.22
C ALA A 593 -1.62 -12.80 -3.32
N PHE A 594 -1.86 -12.32 -4.54
CA PHE A 594 -2.00 -10.90 -4.85
C PHE A 594 -3.21 -10.62 -5.76
N PRO A 595 -4.45 -10.89 -5.31
CA PRO A 595 -5.63 -10.74 -6.17
C PRO A 595 -5.81 -9.30 -6.69
N GLY A 596 -5.51 -8.28 -5.89
CA GLY A 596 -5.52 -6.87 -6.31
C GLY A 596 -4.47 -6.51 -7.38
N ARG A 597 -3.51 -7.42 -7.66
CA ARG A 597 -2.48 -7.26 -8.70
C ARG A 597 -2.72 -8.13 -9.94
N ILE A 598 -3.86 -8.78 -10.05
CA ILE A 598 -4.31 -9.35 -11.32
C ILE A 598 -4.49 -8.20 -12.30
N ALA A 599 -3.98 -8.34 -13.53
CA ALA A 599 -3.87 -7.24 -14.46
C ALA A 599 -4.34 -7.65 -15.85
N ARG A 600 -5.02 -6.74 -16.54
CA ARG A 600 -5.46 -6.90 -17.93
C ARG A 600 -4.73 -5.90 -18.82
N ARG A 601 -4.32 -6.34 -20.01
CA ARG A 601 -3.70 -5.46 -20.99
C ARG A 601 -4.70 -4.41 -21.48
N VAL A 602 -4.31 -3.13 -21.39
CA VAL A 602 -5.13 -1.99 -21.84
C VAL A 602 -4.54 -1.28 -23.05
N GLU A 603 -3.23 -1.44 -23.27
CA GLU A 603 -2.55 -0.75 -24.38
C GLU A 603 -1.35 -1.59 -24.85
N GLN A 604 -1.14 -1.65 -26.17
CA GLN A 604 0.05 -2.23 -26.78
C GLN A 604 0.94 -1.11 -27.28
N THR A 605 2.23 -1.14 -26.91
CA THR A 605 3.21 -0.12 -27.31
C THR A 605 4.32 -0.76 -28.14
N ALA A 606 5.13 0.05 -28.82
CA ALA A 606 6.28 -0.45 -29.61
C ALA A 606 7.32 -1.19 -28.74
N ASP A 607 7.46 -0.81 -27.49
CA ASP A 607 8.47 -1.30 -26.54
C ASP A 607 7.91 -2.31 -25.53
N GLY A 608 6.61 -2.71 -25.64
CA GLY A 608 5.94 -3.58 -24.66
C GLY A 608 4.43 -3.36 -24.61
N ALA A 609 3.83 -3.47 -23.43
CA ALA A 609 2.41 -3.25 -23.21
C ALA A 609 2.16 -2.57 -21.86
N VAL A 610 1.00 -1.91 -21.71
CA VAL A 610 0.51 -1.36 -20.45
C VAL A 610 -0.64 -2.23 -19.97
N PHE A 611 -0.58 -2.63 -18.72
CA PHE A 611 -1.59 -3.41 -18.03
C PHE A 611 -2.25 -2.57 -16.94
N LEU A 612 -3.56 -2.73 -16.79
CA LEU A 612 -4.33 -2.18 -15.67
C LEU A 612 -4.50 -3.26 -14.61
N LEU A 613 -4.06 -3.01 -13.40
CA LEU A 613 -4.22 -3.90 -12.26
C LEU A 613 -5.63 -3.76 -11.67
N ALA A 614 -6.13 -4.79 -11.01
CA ALA A 614 -7.40 -4.76 -10.28
C ALA A 614 -7.45 -3.65 -9.21
N SER A 615 -6.30 -3.26 -8.64
CA SER A 615 -6.14 -2.10 -7.76
C SER A 615 -6.28 -0.73 -8.44
N GLY A 616 -6.42 -0.67 -9.78
CA GLY A 616 -6.47 0.58 -10.54
C GLY A 616 -5.10 1.12 -10.99
N THR A 617 -4.01 0.53 -10.56
CA THR A 617 -2.65 0.95 -10.96
C THR A 617 -2.36 0.49 -12.40
N ARG A 618 -1.73 1.35 -13.21
CA ARG A 618 -1.21 0.98 -14.52
C ARG A 618 0.27 0.65 -14.42
N ALA A 619 0.70 -0.44 -15.06
CA ALA A 619 2.10 -0.86 -15.08
C ALA A 619 2.55 -1.29 -16.47
N GLY A 620 3.79 -0.92 -16.84
CA GLY A 620 4.43 -1.34 -18.06
C GLY A 620 4.95 -2.78 -17.95
N VAL A 621 4.82 -3.55 -19.04
CA VAL A 621 5.34 -4.91 -19.17
C VAL A 621 6.18 -4.99 -20.43
N ARG A 622 7.33 -5.65 -20.34
CA ARG A 622 8.24 -5.88 -21.48
C ARG A 622 8.50 -7.36 -21.68
N GLY A 623 9.09 -7.69 -22.85
CA GLY A 623 9.46 -9.06 -23.17
C GLY A 623 8.25 -9.95 -23.47
N PRO A 624 8.38 -11.25 -23.26
CA PRO A 624 7.38 -12.26 -23.66
C PRO A 624 5.99 -12.03 -23.07
N LEU A 625 5.91 -11.55 -21.83
CA LEU A 625 4.65 -11.31 -21.13
C LEU A 625 3.81 -10.16 -21.72
N ALA A 626 4.40 -9.26 -22.52
CA ALA A 626 3.67 -8.16 -23.14
C ALA A 626 2.56 -8.61 -24.12
N GLY A 627 2.65 -9.85 -24.64
CA GLY A 627 1.66 -10.45 -25.52
C GLY A 627 0.43 -11.05 -24.80
N ALA A 628 0.50 -11.24 -23.49
CA ALA A 628 -0.59 -11.84 -22.73
C ALA A 628 -1.81 -10.90 -22.62
N GLU A 629 -3.00 -11.46 -22.48
CA GLU A 629 -4.21 -10.67 -22.17
C GLU A 629 -4.31 -10.41 -20.67
N TRP A 630 -4.05 -11.44 -19.86
CA TRP A 630 -4.12 -11.37 -18.40
C TRP A 630 -2.81 -11.80 -17.77
N LEU A 631 -2.40 -11.08 -16.74
CA LEU A 631 -1.24 -11.39 -15.90
C LEU A 631 -1.64 -11.40 -14.42
N ALA A 632 -1.06 -12.32 -13.67
CA ALA A 632 -0.96 -12.22 -12.22
C ALA A 632 0.41 -11.63 -11.88
N VAL A 633 0.44 -10.49 -11.21
CA VAL A 633 1.65 -9.71 -10.96
C VAL A 633 2.07 -9.87 -9.50
N ALA A 634 3.28 -10.37 -9.29
CA ALA A 634 3.86 -10.56 -7.96
C ALA A 634 4.64 -9.31 -7.49
N ASP A 635 5.43 -8.70 -8.37
CA ASP A 635 6.28 -7.55 -8.04
C ASP A 635 6.17 -6.43 -9.08
N VAL A 636 6.00 -5.20 -8.58
CA VAL A 636 5.93 -3.97 -9.36
C VAL A 636 6.86 -2.94 -8.74
N ALA A 637 7.70 -2.30 -9.56
CA ALA A 637 8.59 -1.25 -9.11
C ALA A 637 8.22 0.10 -9.74
N ARG A 638 8.52 1.19 -9.04
CA ARG A 638 8.50 2.53 -9.63
C ARG A 638 9.49 2.60 -10.77
N ALA A 639 9.08 3.12 -11.89
CA ALA A 639 9.93 3.36 -13.04
C ALA A 639 9.46 4.61 -13.80
N SER A 640 10.40 5.38 -14.35
CA SER A 640 10.13 6.57 -15.14
C SER A 640 10.57 6.38 -16.58
N GLY A 641 10.04 7.19 -17.46
CA GLY A 641 10.40 7.22 -18.87
C GLY A 641 9.96 5.98 -19.66
N ARG A 642 10.71 5.65 -20.73
CA ARG A 642 10.41 4.53 -21.64
C ARG A 642 10.30 3.16 -20.96
N ALA A 643 10.97 2.99 -19.81
CA ALA A 643 10.94 1.73 -19.07
C ALA A 643 9.53 1.35 -18.59
N ALA A 644 8.74 2.34 -18.19
CA ALA A 644 7.40 2.16 -17.66
C ALA A 644 6.30 2.36 -18.72
N ALA A 645 6.63 2.50 -20.00
CA ALA A 645 5.67 2.84 -21.06
C ALA A 645 4.77 4.04 -20.68
N GLY A 646 5.31 5.03 -19.93
CA GLY A 646 4.56 6.19 -19.47
C GLY A 646 3.64 5.95 -18.25
N SER A 647 3.56 4.72 -17.74
CA SER A 647 2.65 4.36 -16.63
C SER A 647 3.20 4.70 -15.22
N GLY A 648 4.49 5.03 -15.10
CA GLY A 648 5.15 5.28 -13.81
C GLY A 648 5.47 4.03 -12.98
N ALA A 649 5.13 2.84 -13.46
CA ALA A 649 5.41 1.56 -12.82
C ALA A 649 5.83 0.50 -13.84
N LEU A 650 6.69 -0.44 -13.42
CA LEU A 650 7.21 -1.55 -14.23
C LEU A 650 7.02 -2.87 -13.49
N VAL A 651 6.47 -3.84 -14.17
CA VAL A 651 6.34 -5.22 -13.66
C VAL A 651 7.72 -5.88 -13.62
N ARG A 652 8.07 -6.48 -12.49
CA ARG A 652 9.33 -7.18 -12.22
C ARG A 652 9.18 -8.68 -12.08
N ALA A 653 7.99 -9.14 -11.65
CA ALA A 653 7.68 -10.54 -11.57
C ALA A 653 6.17 -10.75 -11.82
N ALA A 654 5.85 -11.59 -12.79
CA ALA A 654 4.48 -11.95 -13.13
C ALA A 654 4.44 -13.31 -13.82
N ALA A 655 3.24 -13.87 -13.94
CA ALA A 655 2.98 -15.00 -14.83
C ALA A 655 1.65 -14.78 -15.57
N VAL A 656 1.50 -15.43 -16.72
CA VAL A 656 0.22 -15.46 -17.45
C VAL A 656 -0.82 -16.15 -16.57
N ILE A 657 -2.03 -15.63 -16.54
CA ILE A 657 -3.17 -16.21 -15.84
C ILE A 657 -4.35 -16.36 -16.82
N SER A 658 -5.06 -17.48 -16.78
CA SER A 658 -6.26 -17.66 -17.57
C SER A 658 -7.45 -16.91 -16.96
N GLU A 659 -8.44 -16.58 -17.77
CA GLU A 659 -9.66 -15.91 -17.30
C GLU A 659 -10.43 -16.73 -16.26
N GLU A 660 -10.44 -18.07 -16.39
CA GLU A 660 -11.01 -18.99 -15.40
C GLU A 660 -10.26 -18.88 -14.06
N HIS A 661 -8.93 -18.80 -14.10
CA HIS A 661 -8.11 -18.64 -12.92
C HIS A 661 -8.25 -17.24 -12.30
N VAL A 662 -8.52 -16.18 -13.09
CA VAL A 662 -8.85 -14.84 -12.57
C VAL A 662 -10.12 -14.89 -11.73
N GLU A 663 -11.17 -15.58 -12.22
CA GLU A 663 -12.42 -15.72 -11.45
C GLU A 663 -12.20 -16.43 -10.11
N ARG A 664 -11.35 -17.43 -10.09
CA ARG A 664 -11.06 -18.20 -8.87
C ARG A 664 -10.17 -17.44 -7.89
N ALA A 665 -9.15 -16.75 -8.40
CA ALA A 665 -8.17 -16.06 -7.54
C ALA A 665 -8.70 -14.74 -6.97
N ALA A 666 -9.63 -14.09 -7.66
CA ALA A 666 -10.15 -12.77 -7.32
C ALA A 666 -11.66 -12.75 -7.14
N ASP A 667 -12.29 -13.86 -6.72
CA ASP A 667 -13.75 -13.98 -6.57
C ASP A 667 -14.34 -12.84 -5.72
N HIS A 668 -13.71 -12.51 -4.60
CA HIS A 668 -14.09 -11.40 -3.71
C HIS A 668 -13.97 -10.01 -4.33
N LEU A 669 -13.22 -9.83 -5.43
CA LEU A 669 -13.08 -8.58 -6.17
C LEU A 669 -14.05 -8.50 -7.36
N ILE A 670 -14.80 -9.57 -7.65
CA ILE A 670 -15.76 -9.60 -8.75
C ILE A 670 -17.01 -8.87 -8.31
N THR A 671 -17.35 -7.83 -9.07
CA THR A 671 -18.60 -7.09 -8.88
C THR A 671 -19.42 -7.11 -10.16
N ASP A 672 -20.73 -7.27 -10.01
CA ASP A 672 -21.71 -7.14 -11.09
C ASP A 672 -22.70 -6.06 -10.69
N ARG A 673 -22.58 -4.90 -11.30
CA ARG A 673 -23.38 -3.73 -10.93
C ARG A 673 -23.87 -3.00 -12.16
N VAL A 674 -24.98 -2.29 -12.00
CA VAL A 674 -25.43 -1.33 -12.98
C VAL A 674 -24.80 0.02 -12.66
N ASP A 675 -24.08 0.57 -13.63
CA ASP A 675 -23.53 1.93 -13.56
C ASP A 675 -24.38 2.83 -14.43
N ALA A 676 -25.12 3.74 -13.80
CA ALA A 676 -26.01 4.68 -14.45
C ALA A 676 -25.42 6.08 -14.39
N GLU A 677 -25.32 6.75 -15.53
CA GLU A 677 -24.86 8.14 -15.66
C GLU A 677 -25.87 8.97 -16.44
N PHE A 678 -25.96 10.23 -16.11
CA PHE A 678 -26.73 11.18 -16.87
C PHE A 678 -25.83 11.92 -17.87
N VAL A 679 -25.93 11.52 -19.15
CA VAL A 679 -25.05 12.01 -20.22
C VAL A 679 -25.90 12.46 -21.40
N ASN A 680 -25.56 13.63 -21.99
CA ASN A 680 -26.28 14.20 -23.16
C ASN A 680 -27.80 14.29 -22.97
N GLY A 681 -28.22 14.68 -21.73
CA GLY A 681 -29.64 14.89 -21.41
C GLY A 681 -30.45 13.60 -21.25
N ARG A 682 -29.85 12.46 -21.01
CA ARG A 682 -30.52 11.15 -20.77
C ARG A 682 -29.76 10.32 -19.76
N VAL A 683 -30.47 9.47 -19.04
CA VAL A 683 -29.86 8.40 -18.25
C VAL A 683 -29.38 7.31 -19.22
N ALA A 684 -28.09 7.05 -19.18
CA ALA A 684 -27.44 5.89 -19.81
C ALA A 684 -26.98 4.94 -18.72
N ALA A 685 -27.42 3.70 -18.75
CA ALA A 685 -26.98 2.69 -17.80
C ALA A 685 -26.28 1.54 -18.51
N ARG A 686 -25.27 1.01 -17.84
CA ARG A 686 -24.51 -0.16 -18.29
C ARG A 686 -24.37 -1.13 -17.14
N ARG A 687 -24.69 -2.38 -17.40
CA ARG A 687 -24.35 -3.46 -16.49
C ARG A 687 -22.88 -3.81 -16.71
N GLU A 688 -22.08 -3.64 -15.68
CA GLU A 688 -20.65 -3.89 -15.73
C GLU A 688 -20.26 -5.01 -14.77
N ARG A 689 -19.63 -6.04 -15.34
CA ARG A 689 -18.94 -7.05 -14.57
C ARG A 689 -17.48 -6.66 -14.50
N ARG A 690 -16.99 -6.48 -13.29
CA ARG A 690 -15.63 -5.97 -13.02
C ARG A 690 -14.84 -6.95 -12.16
N VAL A 691 -13.51 -6.86 -12.23
CA VAL A 691 -12.56 -7.40 -11.24
C VAL A 691 -11.82 -6.20 -10.69
N GLY A 692 -12.24 -5.71 -9.54
CA GLY A 692 -11.76 -4.43 -9.02
C GLY A 692 -11.97 -3.29 -10.02
N ALA A 693 -10.88 -2.61 -10.42
CA ALA A 693 -10.92 -1.52 -11.40
C ALA A 693 -11.04 -2.00 -12.86
N ILE A 694 -10.88 -3.29 -13.13
CA ILE A 694 -10.87 -3.84 -14.50
C ILE A 694 -12.29 -4.18 -14.96
N VAL A 695 -12.78 -3.49 -15.99
CA VAL A 695 -14.06 -3.82 -16.63
C VAL A 695 -13.88 -5.03 -17.53
N ARG A 696 -14.57 -6.15 -17.23
CA ARG A 696 -14.59 -7.36 -18.05
C ARG A 696 -15.63 -7.29 -19.16
N SER A 697 -16.84 -6.89 -18.79
CA SER A 697 -17.94 -6.69 -19.74
C SER A 697 -18.74 -5.45 -19.35
N SER A 698 -19.25 -4.75 -20.35
CA SER A 698 -20.09 -3.56 -20.16
C SER A 698 -21.19 -3.62 -21.21
N VAL A 699 -22.42 -3.92 -20.79
CA VAL A 699 -23.57 -4.08 -21.65
C VAL A 699 -24.58 -2.98 -21.36
N PRO A 700 -25.09 -2.27 -22.38
CA PRO A 700 -26.15 -1.28 -22.17
C PRO A 700 -27.41 -1.97 -21.60
N VAL A 701 -27.96 -1.39 -20.55
CA VAL A 701 -29.19 -1.86 -19.91
C VAL A 701 -30.09 -0.67 -19.61
N ARG A 702 -31.34 -0.93 -19.26
CA ARG A 702 -32.21 0.08 -18.72
C ARG A 702 -31.94 0.23 -17.24
N ALA A 703 -31.69 1.45 -16.78
CA ALA A 703 -31.53 1.73 -15.36
C ALA A 703 -32.80 1.39 -14.56
N ALA A 704 -32.67 0.89 -13.37
CA ALA A 704 -33.75 0.88 -12.40
C ALA A 704 -34.11 2.32 -12.01
N ALA A 705 -35.30 2.55 -11.49
CA ALA A 705 -35.78 3.91 -11.21
C ALA A 705 -34.90 4.64 -10.18
N ASP A 706 -34.44 3.93 -9.16
CA ASP A 706 -33.54 4.41 -8.11
C ASP A 706 -32.13 4.72 -8.64
N GLU A 707 -31.56 3.81 -9.46
CA GLU A 707 -30.26 4.02 -10.13
C GLU A 707 -30.29 5.24 -11.06
N GLY A 708 -31.38 5.35 -11.85
CA GLY A 708 -31.61 6.47 -12.75
C GLY A 708 -31.76 7.77 -11.99
N ARG A 709 -32.52 7.79 -10.89
CA ARG A 709 -32.72 8.95 -10.03
C ARG A 709 -31.38 9.41 -9.43
N ALA A 710 -30.61 8.51 -8.87
CA ALA A 710 -29.29 8.81 -8.32
C ALA A 710 -28.33 9.39 -9.39
N ALA A 711 -28.40 8.90 -10.63
CA ALA A 711 -27.60 9.44 -11.74
C ALA A 711 -28.00 10.87 -12.10
N VAL A 712 -29.31 11.18 -12.12
CA VAL A 712 -29.83 12.53 -12.38
C VAL A 712 -29.45 13.49 -11.24
N GLU A 713 -29.60 13.06 -9.98
CA GLU A 713 -29.24 13.86 -8.80
C GLU A 713 -27.74 14.20 -8.79
N ARG A 714 -26.88 13.22 -9.09
CA ARG A 714 -25.42 13.48 -9.24
C ARG A 714 -25.11 14.50 -10.34
N ALA A 715 -25.83 14.44 -11.47
CA ALA A 715 -25.66 15.41 -12.54
C ALA A 715 -26.15 16.80 -12.13
N LEU A 716 -27.26 16.88 -11.42
CA LEU A 716 -27.80 18.16 -10.88
C LEU A 716 -26.85 18.79 -9.85
N HIS A 717 -26.23 17.97 -8.98
CA HIS A 717 -25.23 18.47 -8.03
C HIS A 717 -23.97 18.99 -8.74
N ARG A 718 -23.56 18.36 -9.84
CA ARG A 718 -22.34 18.73 -10.57
C ARG A 718 -22.55 19.92 -11.49
N ASP A 719 -23.62 19.90 -12.28
CA ASP A 719 -23.86 20.81 -13.41
C ASP A 719 -25.00 21.82 -13.11
N GLY A 720 -25.63 21.70 -11.96
CA GLY A 720 -26.77 22.55 -11.55
C GLY A 720 -27.98 22.44 -12.47
N LEU A 721 -28.78 23.49 -12.50
CA LEU A 721 -29.96 23.58 -13.37
C LEU A 721 -29.62 23.74 -14.87
N GLY A 722 -28.32 23.86 -15.23
CA GLY A 722 -27.82 23.85 -16.61
C GLY A 722 -28.05 22.51 -17.33
N VAL A 723 -28.37 21.45 -16.59
CA VAL A 723 -28.78 20.13 -17.13
C VAL A 723 -30.02 20.25 -18.02
N PHE A 724 -30.88 21.22 -17.77
CA PHE A 724 -32.14 21.42 -18.47
C PHE A 724 -32.04 22.49 -19.55
N THR A 725 -32.91 22.37 -20.58
CA THR A 725 -33.16 23.43 -21.54
C THR A 725 -34.34 24.28 -21.08
N TRP A 726 -34.08 25.55 -20.75
CA TRP A 726 -35.12 26.51 -20.34
C TRP A 726 -35.90 27.00 -21.52
N SER A 727 -37.22 26.77 -21.52
CA SER A 727 -38.11 27.38 -22.50
C SER A 727 -38.37 28.86 -22.15
N ASP A 728 -38.71 29.66 -23.17
CA ASP A 728 -39.12 31.08 -22.93
C ASP A 728 -40.19 31.20 -21.87
N ALA A 729 -41.12 30.24 -21.80
CA ALA A 729 -42.21 30.25 -20.82
C ALA A 729 -41.70 29.99 -19.40
N ALA A 730 -40.78 29.05 -19.24
CA ALA A 730 -40.16 28.72 -17.95
C ALA A 730 -39.31 29.88 -17.44
N ASP A 731 -38.48 30.44 -18.32
CA ASP A 731 -37.59 31.56 -17.98
C ASP A 731 -38.41 32.81 -17.63
N GLN A 732 -39.46 33.12 -18.40
CA GLN A 732 -40.37 34.23 -18.10
C GLN A 732 -41.07 34.02 -16.74
N LEU A 733 -41.56 32.82 -16.45
CA LEU A 733 -42.20 32.52 -15.17
C LEU A 733 -41.22 32.70 -14.00
N ARG A 734 -40.02 32.16 -14.15
CA ARG A 734 -38.93 32.28 -13.15
C ARG A 734 -38.63 33.75 -12.85
N ARG A 735 -38.43 34.58 -13.88
CA ARG A 735 -38.11 36.01 -13.75
C ARG A 735 -39.26 36.80 -13.10
N ARG A 736 -40.51 36.48 -13.42
CA ARG A 736 -41.69 37.11 -12.81
C ARG A 736 -41.74 36.79 -11.31
N LEU A 737 -41.55 35.54 -10.92
CA LEU A 737 -41.50 35.12 -9.52
C LEU A 737 -40.31 35.74 -8.77
N ALA A 738 -39.15 35.80 -9.39
CA ALA A 738 -37.97 36.46 -8.82
C ALA A 738 -38.21 37.94 -8.54
N LEU A 739 -38.90 38.65 -9.45
CA LEU A 739 -39.31 40.04 -9.22
C LEU A 739 -40.21 40.16 -7.99
N LEU A 740 -41.21 39.29 -7.85
CA LEU A 740 -42.14 39.31 -6.71
C LEU A 740 -41.42 38.96 -5.40
N HIS A 741 -40.56 38.00 -5.42
CA HIS A 741 -39.73 37.67 -4.26
C HIS A 741 -38.90 38.89 -3.81
N ARG A 742 -38.23 39.54 -4.74
CA ARG A 742 -37.39 40.72 -4.47
C ARG A 742 -38.18 41.90 -3.97
N ALA A 743 -39.33 42.20 -4.60
CA ALA A 743 -40.12 43.39 -4.32
C ALA A 743 -41.08 43.27 -3.12
N ILE A 744 -41.59 42.07 -2.86
CA ILE A 744 -42.59 41.80 -1.83
C ILE A 744 -42.01 40.93 -0.69
N GLY A 745 -41.15 39.99 -1.00
CA GLY A 745 -40.64 38.95 -0.09
C GLY A 745 -41.65 37.81 0.08
N SER A 746 -41.66 37.21 1.27
CA SER A 746 -42.65 36.15 1.58
C SER A 746 -44.07 36.59 1.30
N PRO A 747 -44.93 35.73 0.71
CA PRO A 747 -44.74 34.30 0.50
C PRO A 747 -44.14 33.90 -0.87
N TRP A 748 -43.67 34.84 -1.69
CA TRP A 748 -43.11 34.55 -3.01
C TRP A 748 -41.76 33.84 -2.89
N PRO A 749 -41.53 32.71 -3.63
CA PRO A 749 -40.33 31.90 -3.50
C PRO A 749 -39.07 32.58 -4.07
N ASP A 750 -37.92 32.30 -3.46
CA ASP A 750 -36.64 32.68 -4.05
C ASP A 750 -36.37 31.82 -5.30
N MET A 751 -36.06 32.47 -6.40
CA MET A 751 -35.84 31.89 -7.71
C MET A 751 -34.37 31.84 -8.11
N SER A 752 -33.43 32.08 -7.18
CA SER A 752 -31.97 31.89 -7.42
C SER A 752 -31.66 30.44 -7.74
N ASP A 753 -30.58 30.22 -8.49
CA ASP A 753 -30.13 28.84 -8.79
C ASP A 753 -29.89 28.02 -7.53
N ALA A 754 -29.34 28.65 -6.50
CA ALA A 754 -29.09 28.00 -5.21
C ALA A 754 -30.41 27.58 -4.52
N ALA A 755 -31.37 28.50 -4.39
CA ALA A 755 -32.65 28.18 -3.74
C ALA A 755 -33.46 27.12 -4.49
N LEU A 756 -33.42 27.14 -5.82
CA LEU A 756 -34.06 26.13 -6.65
C LEU A 756 -33.36 24.77 -6.55
N ALA A 757 -32.02 24.74 -6.43
CA ALA A 757 -31.28 23.52 -6.23
C ALA A 757 -31.52 22.92 -4.84
N ASP A 758 -31.62 23.74 -3.81
CA ASP A 758 -31.93 23.27 -2.44
C ASP A 758 -33.37 22.75 -2.31
N ALA A 759 -34.27 23.23 -3.15
CA ALA A 759 -35.69 22.88 -3.11
C ALA A 759 -36.12 21.84 -4.15
N LEU A 760 -35.17 21.08 -4.78
CA LEU A 760 -35.45 20.17 -5.91
C LEU A 760 -36.62 19.21 -5.65
N ASP A 761 -36.70 18.61 -4.49
CA ASP A 761 -37.79 17.67 -4.15
C ASP A 761 -39.18 18.31 -4.12
N SER A 762 -39.28 19.61 -3.83
CA SER A 762 -40.56 20.31 -3.72
C SER A 762 -41.18 20.65 -5.08
N TRP A 763 -40.36 20.84 -6.12
CA TRP A 763 -40.84 21.34 -7.39
C TRP A 763 -40.49 20.51 -8.62
N LEU A 764 -39.41 19.70 -8.54
CA LEU A 764 -38.83 18.97 -9.68
C LEU A 764 -38.89 17.44 -9.55
N SER A 765 -39.36 16.91 -8.41
CA SER A 765 -39.35 15.46 -8.16
C SER A 765 -40.02 14.61 -9.26
N PRO A 766 -41.21 14.94 -9.80
CA PRO A 766 -41.78 14.15 -10.87
C PRO A 766 -41.00 14.18 -12.19
N GLU A 767 -40.30 15.28 -12.47
CA GLU A 767 -39.45 15.43 -13.65
C GLU A 767 -38.16 14.67 -13.49
N ILE A 768 -37.59 14.63 -12.28
CA ILE A 768 -36.43 13.78 -11.95
C ILE A 768 -36.80 12.29 -12.14
N ASP A 769 -37.97 11.86 -11.69
CA ASP A 769 -38.45 10.49 -11.91
C ASP A 769 -38.69 10.20 -13.39
N ALA A 770 -39.18 11.15 -14.15
CA ALA A 770 -39.31 11.01 -15.60
C ALA A 770 -37.96 10.90 -16.30
N LEU A 771 -36.95 11.70 -15.90
CA LEU A 771 -35.59 11.59 -16.39
C LEU A 771 -34.97 10.26 -16.01
N ALA A 772 -35.15 9.81 -14.75
CA ALA A 772 -34.67 8.55 -14.24
C ALA A 772 -35.17 7.35 -15.07
N THR A 773 -36.41 7.42 -15.54
CA THR A 773 -37.03 6.38 -16.38
C THR A 773 -36.77 6.51 -17.88
N GLY A 774 -35.93 7.51 -18.29
CA GLY A 774 -35.42 7.67 -19.65
C GLY A 774 -36.00 8.79 -20.47
N THR A 775 -36.85 9.66 -19.90
CA THR A 775 -37.30 10.86 -20.58
C THR A 775 -36.14 11.81 -20.86
N PRO A 776 -35.98 12.35 -22.08
CA PRO A 776 -34.90 13.29 -22.34
C PRO A 776 -35.11 14.62 -21.63
N ALA A 777 -34.03 15.27 -21.16
CA ALA A 777 -34.06 16.56 -20.49
C ALA A 777 -34.73 17.66 -21.34
N GLY A 778 -34.55 17.65 -22.67
CA GLY A 778 -35.18 18.58 -23.58
C GLY A 778 -36.73 18.45 -23.71
N ARG A 779 -37.31 17.39 -23.13
CA ARG A 779 -38.75 17.18 -23.06
C ARG A 779 -39.40 17.57 -21.73
N ILE A 780 -38.60 17.96 -20.78
CA ILE A 780 -39.08 18.37 -19.45
C ILE A 780 -39.73 19.75 -19.54
N ASP A 781 -40.96 19.86 -19.05
CA ASP A 781 -41.65 21.11 -18.96
C ASP A 781 -41.36 21.80 -17.61
N LEU A 782 -40.30 22.59 -17.60
CA LEU A 782 -39.91 23.37 -16.41
C LEU A 782 -40.95 24.43 -16.03
N ALA A 783 -41.75 24.92 -17.00
CA ALA A 783 -42.80 25.91 -16.68
C ALA A 783 -43.89 25.28 -15.81
N SER A 784 -44.29 24.04 -16.11
CA SER A 784 -45.22 23.29 -15.26
C SER A 784 -44.62 22.90 -13.92
N ALA A 785 -43.30 22.56 -13.88
CA ALA A 785 -42.59 22.30 -12.63
C ALA A 785 -42.55 23.54 -11.72
N LEU A 786 -42.19 24.72 -12.25
CA LEU A 786 -42.11 25.96 -11.48
C LEU A 786 -43.46 26.43 -10.94
N ARG A 787 -44.59 26.11 -11.61
CA ARG A 787 -45.94 26.45 -11.11
C ARG A 787 -46.26 25.78 -9.77
N ARG A 788 -45.58 24.69 -9.41
CA ARG A 788 -45.72 24.05 -8.09
C ARG A 788 -45.20 24.92 -6.95
N LEU A 789 -44.31 25.87 -7.25
CA LEU A 789 -43.78 26.83 -6.28
C LEU A 789 -44.69 28.05 -6.06
N LEU A 790 -45.79 28.18 -6.80
CA LEU A 790 -46.72 29.30 -6.61
C LEU A 790 -47.35 29.25 -5.22
N PRO A 791 -47.27 30.34 -4.44
CA PRO A 791 -47.75 30.38 -3.06
C PRO A 791 -49.28 30.57 -2.99
N TRP A 792 -50.03 29.51 -2.84
CA TRP A 792 -51.48 29.64 -2.66
C TRP A 792 -51.85 30.09 -1.23
N PRO A 793 -52.82 31.01 -1.00
CA PRO A 793 -53.74 31.63 -2.01
C PRO A 793 -53.19 32.87 -2.72
N ALA A 794 -52.02 33.41 -2.36
CA ALA A 794 -51.43 34.63 -2.94
C ALA A 794 -51.20 34.54 -4.47
N ALA A 795 -51.09 33.33 -5.00
CA ALA A 795 -50.92 33.08 -6.43
C ALA A 795 -52.11 33.53 -7.31
N VAL A 796 -53.28 33.77 -6.72
CA VAL A 796 -54.45 34.32 -7.47
C VAL A 796 -54.11 35.67 -8.10
N ASP A 797 -53.31 36.49 -7.41
CA ASP A 797 -52.95 37.84 -7.86
C ASP A 797 -51.65 37.88 -8.70
N PHE A 798 -51.08 36.72 -9.01
CA PHE A 798 -49.76 36.61 -9.70
C PHE A 798 -49.73 37.41 -11.01
N ASP A 799 -50.73 37.23 -11.88
CA ASP A 799 -50.79 37.93 -13.17
C ASP A 799 -51.17 39.43 -13.05
N ALA A 800 -51.81 39.83 -11.96
CA ALA A 800 -52.01 41.21 -11.66
C ALA A 800 -50.78 41.93 -11.13
N LEU A 801 -49.98 41.21 -10.27
CA LEU A 801 -48.76 41.73 -9.65
C LEU A 801 -47.56 41.76 -10.62
N ALA A 802 -47.46 40.78 -11.50
CA ALA A 802 -46.38 40.64 -12.48
C ALA A 802 -46.90 40.17 -13.85
N PRO A 803 -47.67 41.02 -14.58
CA PRO A 803 -48.30 40.64 -15.85
C PRO A 803 -47.26 40.33 -16.94
N GLU A 804 -47.55 39.43 -17.86
CA GLU A 804 -46.66 39.16 -19.01
C GLU A 804 -46.56 40.35 -19.96
N ARG A 805 -47.66 41.14 -20.05
CA ARG A 805 -47.74 42.27 -20.94
C ARG A 805 -48.39 43.50 -20.23
N LEU A 806 -47.80 44.63 -20.48
CA LEU A 806 -48.35 45.91 -20.03
C LEU A 806 -49.26 46.51 -21.11
N GLU A 807 -50.47 46.90 -20.75
CA GLU A 807 -51.34 47.62 -21.63
C GLU A 807 -51.00 49.13 -21.56
N VAL A 808 -50.60 49.70 -22.66
CA VAL A 808 -50.24 51.09 -22.78
C VAL A 808 -51.41 51.92 -23.29
N PRO A 809 -51.45 53.28 -23.12
CA PRO A 809 -52.58 54.12 -23.44
C PRO A 809 -53.12 53.98 -24.86
N SER A 810 -52.32 53.55 -25.82
CA SER A 810 -52.79 53.29 -27.20
C SER A 810 -53.65 52.01 -27.34
N GLY A 811 -53.82 51.22 -26.25
CA GLY A 811 -54.44 49.88 -26.25
C GLY A 811 -53.53 48.75 -26.71
N SER A 812 -52.29 49.08 -27.00
CA SER A 812 -51.28 48.01 -27.34
C SER A 812 -50.88 47.29 -26.07
N ARG A 813 -50.70 45.92 -26.17
CA ARG A 813 -50.20 45.08 -25.09
C ARG A 813 -48.74 44.75 -25.36
N ILE A 814 -47.87 45.46 -24.69
CA ILE A 814 -46.42 45.34 -24.85
C ILE A 814 -45.84 44.26 -23.87
N ARG A 815 -45.02 43.31 -24.35
CA ARG A 815 -44.36 42.32 -23.50
C ARG A 815 -43.38 43.02 -22.54
N ILE A 816 -43.44 42.64 -21.27
CA ILE A 816 -42.50 43.10 -20.25
C ILE A 816 -41.29 42.17 -20.29
N ALA A 817 -40.12 42.74 -20.44
CA ALA A 817 -38.86 42.03 -20.29
C ALA A 817 -38.45 42.06 -18.81
N TYR A 818 -38.74 40.98 -18.10
CA TYR A 818 -38.34 40.83 -16.71
C TYR A 818 -36.82 40.59 -16.60
N PRO A 819 -36.16 41.16 -15.58
CA PRO A 819 -34.75 40.98 -15.37
C PRO A 819 -34.38 39.50 -15.09
N PRO A 820 -33.11 39.08 -15.31
CA PRO A 820 -32.63 37.78 -14.86
C PRO A 820 -32.91 37.59 -13.36
N ALA A 821 -33.18 36.33 -12.96
CA ALA A 821 -33.50 36.01 -11.58
C ALA A 821 -32.33 36.33 -10.62
N ASP A 822 -31.11 36.29 -11.11
CA ASP A 822 -29.87 36.45 -10.34
C ASP A 822 -29.35 37.92 -10.38
N ASP A 823 -30.06 38.86 -11.07
CA ASP A 823 -29.69 40.29 -11.09
C ASP A 823 -30.60 41.11 -10.18
N PRO A 824 -30.14 41.44 -8.95
CA PRO A 824 -30.95 42.19 -8.00
C PRO A 824 -31.12 43.66 -8.36
N THR A 825 -30.37 44.21 -9.30
CA THR A 825 -30.33 45.64 -9.64
C THR A 825 -31.15 45.98 -10.90
N ALA A 826 -31.36 44.99 -11.76
CA ALA A 826 -32.06 45.21 -13.02
C ALA A 826 -33.56 45.33 -12.81
N ARG A 827 -34.20 46.22 -13.58
CA ARG A 827 -35.63 46.54 -13.53
C ARG A 827 -36.37 45.89 -14.68
N PRO A 828 -37.71 45.69 -14.53
CA PRO A 828 -38.55 45.23 -15.63
C PRO A 828 -38.63 46.31 -16.73
N VAL A 829 -38.34 45.89 -17.97
CA VAL A 829 -38.23 46.80 -19.11
C VAL A 829 -39.45 46.68 -20.03
N VAL A 830 -40.02 47.81 -20.45
CA VAL A 830 -41.03 47.89 -21.49
C VAL A 830 -40.52 48.74 -22.67
N ALA A 831 -40.26 48.09 -23.79
CA ALA A 831 -39.81 48.74 -25.02
C ALA A 831 -41.02 49.11 -25.89
N VAL A 832 -41.38 50.38 -25.92
CA VAL A 832 -42.57 50.84 -26.55
C VAL A 832 -42.38 52.14 -27.40
N LYS A 833 -43.06 52.31 -28.48
CA LYS A 833 -42.99 53.57 -29.25
C LYS A 833 -43.47 54.73 -28.42
N LEU A 834 -42.69 55.79 -28.35
CA LEU A 834 -42.93 56.94 -27.52
C LEU A 834 -44.36 57.52 -27.70
N GLN A 835 -44.89 57.56 -28.91
CA GLN A 835 -46.20 58.04 -29.25
C GLN A 835 -47.39 57.22 -28.69
N GLU A 836 -47.13 55.99 -28.31
CA GLU A 836 -48.10 55.08 -27.67
C GLU A 836 -48.31 55.40 -26.19
N CYS A 837 -47.37 56.16 -25.60
CA CYS A 837 -47.34 56.57 -24.20
C CYS A 837 -47.89 58.00 -23.97
N PHE A 838 -48.32 58.74 -25.00
CA PHE A 838 -48.90 60.12 -24.84
C PHE A 838 -50.08 60.06 -23.88
N GLY A 839 -50.25 61.09 -23.09
CA GLY A 839 -51.30 61.21 -22.10
C GLY A 839 -51.03 60.44 -20.81
N TRP A 840 -49.93 59.72 -20.72
CA TRP A 840 -49.60 58.88 -19.53
C TRP A 840 -48.83 59.74 -18.53
N ALA A 841 -49.50 60.17 -17.46
CA ALA A 841 -48.90 61.02 -16.45
C ALA A 841 -48.09 60.27 -15.41
N GLU A 842 -48.46 59.03 -15.06
CA GLU A 842 -47.87 58.29 -14.04
C GLU A 842 -47.12 57.02 -14.64
N THR A 843 -45.89 56.77 -14.19
CA THR A 843 -45.19 55.59 -14.59
C THR A 843 -45.84 54.39 -13.93
N PRO A 844 -46.24 53.34 -14.69
CA PRO A 844 -46.79 52.13 -14.13
C PRO A 844 -45.76 51.41 -13.23
N ARG A 845 -46.27 50.81 -12.17
CA ARG A 845 -45.51 50.07 -11.20
C ARG A 845 -46.05 48.65 -11.07
N LEU A 846 -45.14 47.67 -10.99
CA LEU A 846 -45.47 46.28 -10.77
C LEU A 846 -45.39 45.93 -9.27
N ALA A 847 -45.64 44.69 -8.93
CA ALA A 847 -45.58 44.14 -7.57
C ALA A 847 -46.38 44.95 -6.54
N GLY A 848 -47.64 45.31 -6.90
CA GLY A 848 -48.48 46.10 -6.01
C GLY A 848 -47.99 47.53 -5.80
N GLY A 849 -47.35 48.12 -6.79
CA GLY A 849 -46.92 49.55 -6.75
C GLY A 849 -45.47 49.71 -6.23
N ARG A 850 -44.75 48.63 -5.98
CA ARG A 850 -43.39 48.65 -5.39
C ARG A 850 -42.29 48.80 -6.42
N GLU A 851 -42.41 48.17 -7.59
CA GLU A 851 -41.36 48.16 -8.60
C GLU A 851 -41.71 48.99 -9.81
N PRO A 852 -41.02 50.10 -10.14
CA PRO A 852 -41.26 50.89 -11.30
C PRO A 852 -40.82 50.20 -12.58
N VAL A 853 -41.61 50.40 -13.66
CA VAL A 853 -41.25 49.90 -15.00
C VAL A 853 -40.25 50.85 -15.65
N LEU A 854 -39.14 50.29 -16.16
CA LEU A 854 -38.19 51.05 -16.97
C LEU A 854 -38.64 51.06 -18.42
N PHE A 855 -38.99 52.24 -18.93
CA PHE A 855 -39.43 52.42 -20.30
C PHE A 855 -38.24 52.65 -21.23
N HIS A 856 -38.11 51.82 -22.24
CA HIS A 856 -37.31 52.10 -23.42
C HIS A 856 -38.25 52.73 -24.47
N LEU A 857 -38.26 54.04 -24.52
CA LEU A 857 -39.10 54.77 -25.45
C LEU A 857 -38.46 54.74 -26.84
N LEU A 858 -39.23 54.21 -27.80
CA LEU A 858 -38.71 53.93 -29.14
C LEU A 858 -39.19 54.92 -30.13
N SER A 859 -38.44 55.23 -31.18
CA SER A 859 -38.86 55.94 -32.37
C SER A 859 -39.94 55.15 -33.15
N PRO A 860 -40.63 55.77 -34.09
CA PRO A 860 -41.55 55.06 -34.97
C PRO A 860 -40.94 53.88 -35.73
N ALA A 861 -39.61 53.90 -35.94
CA ALA A 861 -38.87 52.85 -36.58
C ALA A 861 -38.33 51.82 -35.58
N GLY A 862 -38.70 51.88 -34.30
CA GLY A 862 -38.25 50.89 -33.28
C GLY A 862 -36.83 51.12 -32.73
N ARG A 863 -36.20 52.27 -32.94
CA ARG A 863 -34.87 52.60 -32.38
C ARG A 863 -35.05 53.31 -31.03
N PRO A 864 -34.21 53.04 -30.03
CA PRO A 864 -34.26 53.73 -28.74
C PRO A 864 -34.10 55.23 -28.88
N LEU A 865 -34.94 55.98 -28.18
CA LEU A 865 -34.91 57.45 -28.10
C LEU A 865 -34.58 57.93 -26.69
N ALA A 866 -35.16 57.31 -25.70
CA ALA A 866 -34.89 57.61 -24.29
C ALA A 866 -35.16 56.38 -23.43
N VAL A 867 -34.51 56.34 -22.26
CA VAL A 867 -34.77 55.37 -21.20
C VAL A 867 -35.20 56.17 -19.97
N THR A 868 -36.37 55.82 -19.40
CA THR A 868 -36.89 56.48 -18.21
C THR A 868 -37.73 55.54 -17.36
N ASP A 869 -37.64 55.67 -16.06
CA ASP A 869 -38.51 55.09 -15.05
C ASP A 869 -39.46 56.10 -14.45
N ASP A 870 -39.41 57.38 -14.97
CA ASP A 870 -40.32 58.48 -14.63
C ASP A 870 -40.79 59.19 -15.91
N LEU A 871 -42.00 58.84 -16.38
CA LEU A 871 -42.61 59.42 -17.56
C LEU A 871 -42.96 60.89 -17.34
N ALA A 872 -43.37 61.29 -16.15
CA ALA A 872 -43.71 62.70 -15.84
C ALA A 872 -42.45 63.59 -15.99
N SER A 873 -41.35 63.23 -15.41
CA SER A 873 -40.06 63.94 -15.56
C SER A 873 -39.56 63.92 -16.99
N PHE A 874 -39.76 62.83 -17.74
CA PHE A 874 -39.38 62.76 -19.14
C PHE A 874 -40.23 63.72 -19.99
N TRP A 875 -41.56 63.81 -19.76
CA TRP A 875 -42.41 64.71 -20.50
C TRP A 875 -42.08 66.16 -20.19
N SER A 876 -41.76 66.49 -18.93
CA SER A 876 -41.51 67.89 -18.49
C SER A 876 -40.14 68.41 -18.97
N GLY A 877 -39.20 67.59 -19.30
CA GLY A 877 -37.85 68.01 -19.68
C GLY A 877 -37.34 67.41 -21.00
N PRO A 878 -36.78 66.17 -20.98
CA PRO A 878 -36.12 65.58 -22.14
C PRO A 878 -36.94 65.43 -23.40
N TYR A 879 -38.24 65.31 -23.29
CA TYR A 879 -39.14 65.19 -24.42
C TYR A 879 -39.06 66.40 -25.42
N ALA A 880 -38.86 67.63 -24.95
CA ALA A 880 -38.75 68.81 -25.81
C ALA A 880 -37.56 68.67 -26.81
N GLN A 881 -36.42 68.09 -26.33
CA GLN A 881 -35.26 67.83 -27.16
C GLN A 881 -35.54 66.68 -28.14
N VAL A 882 -36.08 65.56 -27.67
CA VAL A 882 -36.43 64.38 -28.47
C VAL A 882 -37.45 64.83 -29.58
N ARG A 883 -38.41 65.63 -29.26
CA ARG A 883 -39.39 66.21 -30.19
C ARG A 883 -38.71 67.04 -31.28
N ALA A 884 -37.83 67.97 -30.90
CA ALA A 884 -37.09 68.84 -31.83
C ALA A 884 -36.31 68.02 -32.87
N GLU A 885 -35.62 66.95 -32.45
CA GLU A 885 -34.85 66.06 -33.31
C GLU A 885 -35.75 65.17 -34.17
N MET A 886 -36.74 64.53 -33.57
CA MET A 886 -37.51 63.46 -34.21
C MET A 886 -38.64 64.03 -35.15
N ARG A 887 -39.20 65.24 -34.92
CA ARG A 887 -40.19 65.78 -35.80
C ARG A 887 -39.68 65.98 -37.27
N GLY A 888 -38.44 66.32 -37.45
CA GLY A 888 -37.80 66.41 -38.75
C GLY A 888 -37.58 65.07 -39.41
N ARG A 889 -37.15 64.05 -38.60
CA ARG A 889 -36.81 62.71 -39.04
C ARG A 889 -38.04 61.84 -39.35
N TYR A 890 -39.14 62.05 -38.59
CA TYR A 890 -40.41 61.28 -38.72
C TYR A 890 -41.60 62.18 -38.87
N PRO A 891 -41.72 63.02 -39.89
CA PRO A 891 -42.77 64.11 -40.04
C PRO A 891 -44.19 63.55 -40.19
N LYS A 892 -44.30 62.26 -40.59
CA LYS A 892 -45.64 61.61 -40.74
C LYS A 892 -46.19 61.10 -39.40
N HIS A 893 -45.41 61.17 -38.32
CA HIS A 893 -45.84 60.73 -36.97
C HIS A 893 -46.24 62.00 -36.11
N PRO A 894 -47.09 61.86 -35.08
CA PRO A 894 -47.40 62.96 -34.18
C PRO A 894 -46.22 63.29 -33.25
N TRP A 895 -45.90 64.59 -33.13
CA TRP A 895 -44.92 65.17 -32.22
C TRP A 895 -45.54 66.41 -31.57
N PRO A 896 -46.51 66.20 -30.63
CA PRO A 896 -47.24 67.30 -30.00
C PRO A 896 -46.34 68.19 -29.17
N GLU A 897 -46.77 69.45 -28.95
CA GLU A 897 -46.11 70.36 -28.00
C GLU A 897 -46.42 69.99 -26.57
N ASP A 898 -47.63 69.60 -26.37
CA ASP A 898 -48.05 69.05 -25.08
C ASP A 898 -48.30 67.55 -25.19
N PRO A 899 -47.36 66.72 -24.66
CA PRO A 899 -47.48 65.30 -24.67
C PRO A 899 -48.50 64.74 -23.67
N TRP A 900 -48.88 65.53 -22.68
CA TRP A 900 -49.89 65.19 -21.65
C TRP A 900 -51.31 65.17 -22.17
N ALA A 901 -51.66 66.17 -23.02
CA ALA A 901 -52.98 66.26 -23.59
C ALA A 901 -53.18 65.55 -24.93
N ALA A 902 -52.08 64.99 -25.45
CA ALA A 902 -52.07 64.35 -26.74
C ALA A 902 -52.68 62.93 -26.68
N ALA A 903 -53.49 62.55 -27.66
CA ALA A 903 -54.07 61.22 -27.76
C ALA A 903 -52.96 60.19 -28.12
N PRO A 904 -52.83 59.07 -27.37
CA PRO A 904 -51.90 58.04 -27.65
C PRO A 904 -52.21 57.29 -28.93
N THR A 905 -51.19 56.96 -29.73
CA THR A 905 -51.45 56.29 -31.01
C THR A 905 -50.31 55.47 -31.50
N ARG A 906 -50.64 54.36 -32.11
CA ARG A 906 -49.67 53.46 -32.81
C ARG A 906 -49.50 53.82 -34.29
N HIS A 907 -50.32 54.82 -34.81
CA HIS A 907 -50.46 55.12 -36.20
C HIS A 907 -49.77 56.45 -36.59
N THR A 908 -49.66 56.69 -37.90
CA THR A 908 -49.23 57.96 -38.44
C THR A 908 -50.38 58.98 -38.32
N LYS A 909 -50.13 60.33 -38.40
CA LYS A 909 -51.13 61.45 -38.31
C LYS A 909 -52.35 61.19 -39.19
N ASN A 910 -52.07 60.81 -40.45
CA ASN A 910 -53.18 60.67 -41.43
C ASN A 910 -54.02 59.41 -41.15
N ARG A 911 -53.48 58.40 -40.51
CA ARG A 911 -54.23 57.18 -40.17
C ARG A 911 -54.98 57.36 -38.85
N ALA A 912 -54.37 58.00 -37.88
CA ALA A 912 -55.06 58.36 -36.63
C ALA A 912 -56.23 59.26 -36.83
N ALA A 913 -56.16 60.27 -37.78
CA ALA A 913 -57.30 61.19 -38.16
C ALA A 913 -58.46 60.50 -38.93
N ARG A 914 -58.28 59.25 -39.38
CA ARG A 914 -59.31 58.45 -40.06
C ARG A 914 -60.02 57.44 -39.13
N GLU A 915 -59.43 57.14 -38.01
CA GLU A 915 -59.90 56.12 -37.06
C GLU A 915 -60.58 56.82 -35.82
N GLY A 916 -60.35 58.12 -35.60
CA GLY A 916 -61.01 58.96 -34.62
C GLY A 916 -62.07 59.90 -35.32
#